data_f1fd1d36e4b211b5cfd1bce4ca7a5639
#
_entry.id   f1fd1d36e4b211b5cfd1bce4ca7a5639
#
_cell.length_a   1.000
_cell.length_b   1.000
_cell.length_c   1.000
_cell.angle_alpha   90.00
_cell.angle_beta   90.00
_cell.angle_gamma   90.00
#
_symmetry.space_group_name_H-M   'P 1'
#
loop_
_entity.id
_entity.type
_entity.pdbx_description
1 polymer ?
#
loop_
_entity_poly.entity_id
_entity_poly.type
_entity_poly.pdbx_seq_one_letter_code
_entity_poly.pdbx_strand_id
1 'polypeptide(L)'
;MNSFFQNISLFTKLYLSFVPFIVSYANRGDFTQPVGSISILLPDATPVAPHYTIASYGLKGNVVFRGQVESATGNELVFDRIPDLLDPTNLSWPFKDGMLSNQKARASVTIASGKSIGSIAVDFGGAGYLIEPEVFISVPSDANSLVGSYEQAFATAKIDSGVVSEIIIDANYSGKGYDQNTTIEIEGGIHFVRCVEDGNYSGKFYRILSNTGDTLVLENTLNEDLGLVFSSNAMVEIFEASTLGSLFGYSATELKMGGLSVADYVYVLKPPGEQNGSVSDYRSYYHDGNYWKDTNGSSLDASDTVIYPDKSFILARRSDRNSVNSFLEITLSGVALMQDSFVHIPAKDERALINNPFGLDTMLSDLIPAENITLDSNETKKWLASENKEEADNVDVLHEGVWTTYWHDGTNVGVVENAYLTARTATGVAGSMTLQDISMSAGVITSMTNPLSGNIVVTSQSHSLRNGFTVLISDAYGHKTNDDSPKSQVDEDGNIVPAGQGLEILSGANGYFEITNVTNDTFEILDKSGDCDFFGTANWKTGSSGSGYTSDAYISFVGGGGSGAFGLAKVKNGSVSSISLIDSGFGYTSAPKAYIHSGGWRQLGAGNAPYNDVLIPAGSGILLTRNHPYGEGSTLRVDNPLVR
;
A
#
# COMPACT_ATOMS: atom_id res chain seq x y z
N MET A 1 -61.26 14.36 2.56
CA MET A 1 -60.03 15.12 2.28
C MET A 1 -59.06 15.21 3.44
N ASN A 2 -59.50 15.09 4.72
CA ASN A 2 -58.62 15.15 5.89
C ASN A 2 -57.83 13.84 6.19
N SER A 3 -58.22 12.69 5.67
CA SER A 3 -57.48 11.43 5.90
C SER A 3 -56.32 11.22 4.93
N PHE A 4 -56.29 11.92 3.79
CA PHE A 4 -55.20 11.82 2.80
C PHE A 4 -53.97 12.62 3.22
N PHE A 5 -54.13 13.73 3.93
CA PHE A 5 -53.00 14.53 4.42
C PHE A 5 -52.34 13.98 5.68
N GLN A 6 -53.03 13.17 6.49
CA GLN A 6 -52.40 12.50 7.65
C GLN A 6 -51.41 11.39 7.22
N ASN A 7 -51.70 10.68 6.13
CA ASN A 7 -50.80 9.61 5.62
C ASN A 7 -49.56 10.18 4.91
N ILE A 8 -49.63 11.37 4.27
CA ILE A 8 -48.49 12.02 3.67
C ILE A 8 -47.54 12.57 4.72
N SER A 9 -48.06 13.06 5.85
CA SER A 9 -47.28 13.52 6.99
C SER A 9 -46.50 12.39 7.68
N LEU A 10 -47.05 11.16 7.71
CA LEU A 10 -46.37 10.01 8.29
C LEU A 10 -45.25 9.47 7.39
N PHE A 11 -45.50 9.44 6.07
CA PHE A 11 -44.48 9.06 5.08
C PHE A 11 -43.32 10.07 5.01
N THR A 12 -43.61 11.37 5.08
CA THR A 12 -42.58 12.42 5.09
C THR A 12 -41.77 12.41 6.40
N LYS A 13 -42.40 12.11 7.54
CA LYS A 13 -41.67 11.97 8.81
C LYS A 13 -40.83 10.69 8.87
N LEU A 14 -41.29 9.59 8.24
CA LEU A 14 -40.52 8.36 8.15
C LEU A 14 -39.33 8.53 7.19
N TYR A 15 -39.51 9.25 6.10
CA TYR A 15 -38.44 9.54 5.13
C TYR A 15 -37.37 10.48 5.71
N LEU A 16 -37.77 11.49 6.49
CA LEU A 16 -36.84 12.44 7.13
C LEU A 16 -36.08 11.85 8.33
N SER A 17 -36.61 10.80 8.99
CA SER A 17 -35.86 10.10 10.04
C SER A 17 -34.92 9.00 9.50
N PHE A 18 -35.12 8.54 8.26
CA PHE A 18 -34.24 7.56 7.60
C PHE A 18 -33.11 8.20 6.78
N VAL A 19 -33.29 9.44 6.30
CA VAL A 19 -32.31 10.15 5.47
C VAL A 19 -30.97 10.39 6.19
N PRO A 20 -30.90 10.78 7.48
CA PRO A 20 -29.61 10.93 8.16
C PRO A 20 -28.85 9.60 8.35
N PHE A 21 -29.58 8.49 8.48
CA PHE A 21 -28.98 7.19 8.69
C PHE A 21 -28.42 6.57 7.40
N ILE A 22 -29.12 6.74 6.30
CA ILE A 22 -28.62 6.34 4.94
C ILE A 22 -27.44 7.21 4.54
N VAL A 23 -27.45 8.51 4.89
CA VAL A 23 -26.36 9.44 4.58
C VAL A 23 -25.10 9.13 5.41
N SER A 24 -25.24 8.69 6.69
CA SER A 24 -24.07 8.31 7.48
C SER A 24 -23.44 6.99 7.02
N TYR A 25 -24.24 6.04 6.52
CA TYR A 25 -23.72 4.82 5.88
C TYR A 25 -23.12 5.08 4.48
N ALA A 26 -23.71 5.99 3.72
CA ALA A 26 -23.21 6.37 2.38
C ALA A 26 -21.91 7.20 2.45
N ASN A 27 -21.70 7.95 3.55
CA ASN A 27 -20.50 8.79 3.72
C ASN A 27 -19.27 8.00 4.20
N ARG A 28 -19.41 6.74 4.65
CA ARG A 28 -18.26 5.86 4.92
C ARG A 28 -17.75 5.13 3.68
N GLY A 29 -18.27 5.45 2.51
CA GLY A 29 -17.89 4.97 1.19
C GLY A 29 -17.41 3.52 1.18
N ASP A 30 -18.23 2.59 0.67
CA ASP A 30 -17.78 1.23 0.37
C ASP A 30 -16.71 1.28 -0.74
N PHE A 31 -15.46 1.57 -0.35
CA PHE A 31 -14.34 1.50 -1.28
C PHE A 31 -14.01 0.02 -1.52
N THR A 32 -14.02 -0.40 -2.77
CA THR A 32 -13.41 -1.68 -3.14
C THR A 32 -11.91 -1.56 -2.93
N GLN A 33 -11.41 -2.21 -1.88
CA GLN A 33 -10.00 -2.20 -1.53
C GLN A 33 -9.37 -3.54 -1.93
N PRO A 34 -8.20 -3.53 -2.60
CA PRO A 34 -7.48 -4.76 -2.87
C PRO A 34 -6.99 -5.35 -1.54
N VAL A 35 -7.41 -6.57 -1.23
CA VAL A 35 -6.99 -7.30 -0.02
C VAL A 35 -5.82 -8.21 -0.35
N GLY A 36 -4.84 -8.25 0.53
CA GLY A 36 -3.68 -9.12 0.46
C GLY A 36 -3.45 -9.89 1.76
N SER A 37 -2.57 -10.86 1.71
CA SER A 37 -2.09 -11.57 2.90
C SER A 37 -0.58 -11.81 2.79
N ILE A 38 0.08 -11.82 3.95
CA ILE A 38 1.51 -12.10 4.09
C ILE A 38 1.64 -13.26 5.07
N SER A 39 2.37 -14.30 4.68
CA SER A 39 2.72 -15.42 5.57
C SER A 39 4.11 -15.22 6.16
N ILE A 40 4.22 -15.32 7.47
CA ILE A 40 5.47 -15.25 8.22
C ILE A 40 5.72 -16.63 8.82
N LEU A 41 6.83 -17.25 8.40
CA LEU A 41 7.22 -18.54 8.93
C LEU A 41 8.16 -18.37 10.13
N LEU A 42 7.74 -18.86 11.28
CA LEU A 42 8.52 -18.85 12.52
C LEU A 42 9.14 -20.22 12.76
N PRO A 43 10.47 -20.36 12.66
CA PRO A 43 11.16 -21.58 13.03
C PRO A 43 10.98 -21.91 14.51
N ASP A 44 11.11 -23.19 14.85
CA ASP A 44 11.00 -23.62 16.23
C ASP A 44 12.19 -23.12 17.08
N ALA A 45 11.90 -22.77 18.32
CA ALA A 45 12.94 -22.37 19.27
C ALA A 45 13.67 -23.61 19.82
N THR A 46 14.94 -23.44 20.13
CA THR A 46 15.68 -24.50 20.85
C THR A 46 15.29 -24.51 22.34
N PRO A 47 15.46 -25.64 23.08
CA PRO A 47 15.14 -25.69 24.50
C PRO A 47 15.92 -24.69 25.39
N VAL A 48 16.96 -24.09 24.84
CA VAL A 48 17.88 -23.20 25.59
C VAL A 48 17.82 -21.75 25.17
N ALA A 49 17.23 -21.45 23.99
CA ALA A 49 17.15 -20.08 23.47
C ALA A 49 15.90 -19.86 22.62
N PRO A 50 15.24 -18.68 22.70
CA PRO A 50 14.17 -18.29 21.80
C PRO A 50 14.72 -18.14 20.37
N HIS A 51 13.85 -18.35 19.38
CA HIS A 51 14.12 -17.99 17.99
C HIS A 51 13.56 -16.60 17.70
N TYR A 52 14.38 -15.73 17.13
CA TYR A 52 13.98 -14.37 16.76
C TYR A 52 13.79 -14.26 15.25
N THR A 53 12.64 -13.77 14.83
CA THR A 53 12.32 -13.47 13.43
C THR A 53 12.00 -11.99 13.30
N ILE A 54 12.68 -11.27 12.42
CA ILE A 54 12.32 -9.90 12.07
C ILE A 54 11.27 -9.98 10.97
N ALA A 55 10.15 -9.38 11.23
CA ALA A 55 9.00 -9.42 10.35
C ALA A 55 8.45 -8.02 10.09
N SER A 56 7.73 -7.88 8.99
CA SER A 56 7.08 -6.64 8.60
C SER A 56 5.64 -6.87 8.15
N TYR A 57 4.85 -5.81 8.18
CA TYR A 57 3.49 -5.81 7.69
C TYR A 57 3.38 -4.81 6.53
N GLY A 58 3.70 -5.28 5.32
CA GLY A 58 3.66 -4.49 4.08
C GLY A 58 2.23 -4.29 3.52
N LEU A 59 1.23 -4.29 4.38
CA LEU A 59 -0.17 -4.00 4.11
C LEU A 59 -0.63 -2.87 5.04
N LYS A 60 -1.84 -2.38 4.89
CA LYS A 60 -2.43 -1.36 5.78
C LYS A 60 -3.78 -1.83 6.32
N GLY A 61 -4.26 -1.17 7.38
CA GLY A 61 -5.62 -1.32 7.86
C GLY A 61 -6.66 -0.78 6.87
N ASN A 62 -7.92 -0.95 7.20
CA ASN A 62 -9.03 -0.51 6.36
C ASN A 62 -9.00 1.01 6.16
N VAL A 63 -9.27 1.46 4.95
CA VAL A 63 -9.50 2.86 4.66
C VAL A 63 -10.91 3.23 5.10
N VAL A 64 -11.00 4.21 5.99
CA VAL A 64 -12.27 4.68 6.56
C VAL A 64 -12.75 5.98 5.94
N PHE A 65 -11.88 6.70 5.21
CA PHE A 65 -12.21 7.95 4.54
C PHE A 65 -11.28 8.22 3.37
N ARG A 66 -11.81 8.84 2.33
CA ARG A 66 -11.07 9.51 1.25
C ARG A 66 -11.68 10.88 0.99
N GLY A 67 -10.85 11.89 0.85
CA GLY A 67 -11.32 13.26 0.61
C GLY A 67 -10.17 14.21 0.34
N GLN A 68 -10.52 15.47 0.06
CA GLN A 68 -9.56 16.52 -0.24
C GLN A 68 -9.25 17.35 1.00
N VAL A 69 -8.00 17.77 1.11
CA VAL A 69 -7.52 18.70 2.13
C VAL A 69 -7.82 20.12 1.69
N GLU A 70 -8.50 20.91 2.52
CA GLU A 70 -8.70 22.34 2.28
C GLU A 70 -7.42 23.12 2.48
N SER A 71 -6.73 22.87 3.60
CA SER A 71 -5.45 23.51 3.92
C SER A 71 -4.59 22.69 4.86
N ALA A 72 -3.27 22.90 4.80
CA ALA A 72 -2.30 22.35 5.72
C ALA A 72 -1.43 23.45 6.30
N THR A 73 -1.29 23.52 7.64
CA THR A 73 -0.50 24.55 8.31
C THR A 73 0.12 24.01 9.61
N GLY A 74 1.42 24.13 9.75
CA GLY A 74 2.13 23.58 10.91
C GLY A 74 1.98 22.06 10.97
N ASN A 75 1.31 21.54 12.00
CA ASN A 75 0.99 20.12 12.16
C ASN A 75 -0.50 19.83 11.93
N GLU A 76 -1.25 20.75 11.36
CA GLU A 76 -2.70 20.64 11.20
C GLU A 76 -3.10 20.48 9.73
N LEU A 77 -4.06 19.59 9.47
CA LEU A 77 -4.80 19.48 8.22
C LEU A 77 -6.25 19.88 8.48
N VAL A 78 -6.80 20.71 7.60
CA VAL A 78 -8.22 21.13 7.64
C VAL A 78 -8.94 20.55 6.43
N PHE A 79 -10.16 20.08 6.64
CA PHE A 79 -11.02 19.49 5.61
C PHE A 79 -12.28 20.33 5.42
N ASP A 80 -12.79 20.38 4.20
CA ASP A 80 -14.09 21.01 3.94
C ASP A 80 -15.22 20.13 4.51
N ARG A 81 -16.12 20.75 5.27
CA ARG A 81 -17.32 20.08 5.79
C ARG A 81 -18.45 19.96 4.76
N ILE A 82 -18.37 20.72 3.69
CA ILE A 82 -19.41 20.77 2.68
C ILE A 82 -19.00 19.82 1.54
N PRO A 83 -19.80 18.76 1.27
CA PRO A 83 -19.51 17.90 0.13
C PRO A 83 -19.58 18.73 -1.14
N ASP A 84 -18.58 18.58 -2.01
CA ASP A 84 -18.69 19.10 -3.36
C ASP A 84 -19.76 18.29 -4.11
N LEU A 85 -20.91 18.90 -4.34
CA LEU A 85 -22.02 18.27 -5.05
C LEU A 85 -21.68 17.95 -6.52
N LEU A 86 -20.58 18.50 -7.03
CA LEU A 86 -20.09 18.27 -8.39
C LEU A 86 -19.01 17.19 -8.44
N ASP A 87 -18.36 16.87 -7.32
CA ASP A 87 -17.40 15.79 -7.21
C ASP A 87 -17.88 14.71 -6.23
N PRO A 88 -18.49 13.62 -6.73
CA PRO A 88 -18.97 12.53 -5.87
C PRO A 88 -17.86 11.75 -5.17
N THR A 89 -16.57 12.01 -5.47
CA THR A 89 -15.43 11.40 -4.80
C THR A 89 -15.00 12.18 -3.56
N ASN A 90 -15.41 13.45 -3.44
CA ASN A 90 -15.17 14.27 -2.27
C ASN A 90 -16.29 14.07 -1.24
N LEU A 91 -16.01 13.25 -0.24
CA LEU A 91 -16.95 12.94 0.83
C LEU A 91 -16.90 14.03 1.91
N SER A 92 -18.07 14.38 2.47
CA SER A 92 -18.13 15.27 3.63
C SER A 92 -17.44 14.62 4.84
N TRP A 93 -16.80 15.46 5.67
CA TRP A 93 -16.11 15.01 6.89
C TRP A 93 -17.07 14.26 7.83
N PRO A 94 -16.86 12.94 8.09
CA PRO A 94 -17.84 12.14 8.82
C PRO A 94 -17.51 11.94 10.29
N PHE A 95 -16.32 12.38 10.75
CA PHE A 95 -15.84 11.98 12.08
C PHE A 95 -16.22 12.96 13.17
N LYS A 96 -16.63 12.42 14.32
CA LYS A 96 -16.80 13.14 15.56
C LYS A 96 -15.44 13.42 16.22
N ASP A 97 -15.42 14.39 17.13
CA ASP A 97 -14.22 14.80 17.86
C ASP A 97 -13.60 13.62 18.64
N GLY A 98 -12.28 13.44 18.49
CA GLY A 98 -11.52 12.42 19.22
C GLY A 98 -11.64 10.99 18.68
N MET A 99 -12.40 10.73 17.61
CA MET A 99 -12.64 9.36 17.12
C MET A 99 -11.49 8.75 16.32
N LEU A 100 -10.52 9.56 15.90
CA LEU A 100 -9.41 9.08 15.06
C LEU A 100 -8.11 8.81 15.83
N SER A 101 -8.09 9.01 17.16
CA SER A 101 -6.85 8.92 17.96
C SER A 101 -7.03 8.29 19.34
N ASN A 102 -8.20 7.75 19.65
CA ASN A 102 -8.49 7.11 20.94
C ASN A 102 -8.10 5.62 20.95
N GLN A 103 -8.13 5.00 22.15
CA GLN A 103 -8.13 3.53 22.23
C GLN A 103 -9.52 3.01 21.94
N LYS A 104 -9.64 2.11 20.97
CA LYS A 104 -10.93 1.59 20.49
C LYS A 104 -11.59 0.71 21.55
N ALA A 105 -12.84 1.00 21.90
CA ALA A 105 -13.63 0.13 22.74
C ALA A 105 -14.01 -1.16 21.99
N ARG A 106 -14.19 -2.26 22.73
CA ARG A 106 -14.58 -3.57 22.19
C ARG A 106 -15.75 -4.14 22.99
N ALA A 107 -16.66 -4.79 22.28
CA ALA A 107 -17.84 -5.38 22.89
C ALA A 107 -18.18 -6.72 22.21
N SER A 108 -18.83 -7.58 22.98
CA SER A 108 -19.38 -8.86 22.53
C SER A 108 -20.90 -8.86 22.61
N VAL A 109 -21.52 -9.66 21.75
CA VAL A 109 -22.97 -9.75 21.63
C VAL A 109 -23.48 -11.12 22.01
N THR A 110 -24.62 -11.16 22.69
CA THR A 110 -25.36 -12.39 22.97
C THR A 110 -26.68 -12.37 22.18
N ILE A 111 -26.92 -13.42 21.42
CA ILE A 111 -28.16 -13.57 20.65
C ILE A 111 -29.22 -14.29 21.46
N ALA A 112 -30.40 -13.71 21.54
CA ALA A 112 -31.56 -14.32 22.20
C ALA A 112 -32.14 -15.47 21.35
N SER A 113 -32.90 -16.35 21.97
CA SER A 113 -33.54 -17.51 21.34
C SER A 113 -34.45 -17.15 20.14
N GLY A 114 -34.91 -15.90 20.05
CA GLY A 114 -35.72 -15.35 18.95
C GLY A 114 -34.89 -14.76 17.80
N LYS A 115 -33.56 -14.99 17.74
CA LYS A 115 -32.64 -14.36 16.78
C LYS A 115 -32.61 -12.83 16.84
N SER A 116 -32.91 -12.23 18.00
CA SER A 116 -32.69 -10.80 18.26
C SER A 116 -31.44 -10.61 19.11
N ILE A 117 -30.93 -9.38 19.19
CA ILE A 117 -29.84 -9.05 20.11
C ILE A 117 -30.36 -9.15 21.54
N GLY A 118 -29.78 -10.04 22.34
CA GLY A 118 -30.15 -10.26 23.72
C GLY A 118 -29.47 -9.30 24.71
N SER A 119 -28.15 -9.17 24.58
CA SER A 119 -27.34 -8.23 25.36
C SER A 119 -26.04 -7.91 24.62
N ILE A 120 -25.45 -6.76 24.93
CA ILE A 120 -24.13 -6.35 24.51
C ILE A 120 -23.29 -6.10 25.75
N ALA A 121 -22.18 -6.80 25.88
CA ALA A 121 -21.22 -6.63 26.96
C ALA A 121 -20.02 -5.83 26.49
N VAL A 122 -19.60 -4.82 27.23
CA VAL A 122 -18.34 -4.10 26.98
C VAL A 122 -17.20 -4.96 27.51
N ASP A 123 -16.40 -5.50 26.60
CA ASP A 123 -15.22 -6.34 26.91
C ASP A 123 -14.03 -5.47 27.30
N PHE A 124 -13.90 -4.32 26.63
CA PHE A 124 -12.90 -3.29 26.89
C PHE A 124 -13.47 -1.92 26.54
N GLY A 125 -13.48 -1.00 27.49
CA GLY A 125 -14.13 0.30 27.31
C GLY A 125 -13.32 1.32 26.49
N GLY A 126 -12.10 0.98 26.09
CA GLY A 126 -11.21 1.94 25.42
C GLY A 126 -10.77 3.07 26.33
N ALA A 127 -10.23 4.14 25.73
CA ALA A 127 -9.88 5.36 26.45
C ALA A 127 -9.78 6.56 25.49
N GLY A 128 -10.00 7.76 26.01
CA GLY A 128 -9.84 8.99 25.24
C GLY A 128 -11.07 9.41 24.43
N TYR A 129 -12.23 8.83 24.71
CA TYR A 129 -13.50 9.27 24.11
C TYR A 129 -13.92 10.64 24.67
N LEU A 130 -14.09 11.60 23.77
CA LEU A 130 -14.58 12.94 24.12
C LEU A 130 -16.10 13.02 24.07
N ILE A 131 -16.71 12.23 23.22
CA ILE A 131 -18.16 12.13 23.02
C ILE A 131 -18.55 10.66 22.82
N GLU A 132 -19.83 10.34 22.96
CA GLU A 132 -20.35 8.99 22.78
C GLU A 132 -20.10 8.49 21.35
N PRO A 133 -19.38 7.36 21.17
CA PRO A 133 -19.12 6.78 19.85
C PRO A 133 -20.38 6.15 19.26
N GLU A 134 -20.39 6.01 17.94
CA GLU A 134 -21.39 5.21 17.25
C GLU A 134 -21.14 3.71 17.46
N VAL A 135 -22.23 2.95 17.51
CA VAL A 135 -22.20 1.50 17.64
C VAL A 135 -22.79 0.89 16.39
N PHE A 136 -22.00 0.14 15.66
CA PHE A 136 -22.41 -0.54 14.44
C PHE A 136 -22.62 -2.02 14.73
N ILE A 137 -23.82 -2.52 14.46
CA ILE A 137 -24.16 -3.93 14.53
C ILE A 137 -24.22 -4.45 13.11
N SER A 138 -23.54 -5.56 12.81
CA SER A 138 -23.55 -6.16 11.49
C SER A 138 -24.98 -6.43 11.01
N VAL A 139 -25.15 -6.46 9.69
CA VAL A 139 -26.46 -6.78 9.09
C VAL A 139 -26.90 -8.19 9.53
N PRO A 140 -28.18 -8.40 9.86
CA PRO A 140 -28.67 -9.72 10.24
C PRO A 140 -28.34 -10.79 9.19
N SER A 141 -27.93 -11.98 9.63
CA SER A 141 -27.56 -13.09 8.73
C SER A 141 -28.70 -13.50 7.79
N ASP A 142 -29.93 -13.38 8.28
CA ASP A 142 -31.15 -13.69 7.51
C ASP A 142 -31.46 -12.64 6.41
N ALA A 143 -30.76 -11.49 6.38
CA ALA A 143 -30.94 -10.46 5.34
C ALA A 143 -30.63 -10.95 3.93
N ASN A 144 -29.74 -11.93 3.79
CA ASN A 144 -29.38 -12.57 2.53
C ASN A 144 -30.33 -13.73 2.14
N SER A 145 -31.36 -14.01 2.96
CA SER A 145 -32.32 -15.07 2.70
C SER A 145 -33.57 -14.53 2.02
N LEU A 146 -33.96 -15.11 0.90
CA LEU A 146 -35.19 -14.75 0.18
C LEU A 146 -36.48 -15.09 0.97
N VAL A 147 -36.40 -15.76 2.10
CA VAL A 147 -37.52 -16.31 2.87
C VAL A 147 -37.59 -15.76 4.30
N GLY A 148 -36.59 -15.03 4.77
CA GLY A 148 -36.53 -14.53 6.14
C GLY A 148 -37.00 -13.08 6.26
N SER A 149 -37.79 -12.77 7.32
CA SER A 149 -37.99 -11.39 7.74
C SER A 149 -36.82 -11.01 8.67
N TYR A 150 -36.09 -9.98 8.35
CA TYR A 150 -35.03 -9.43 9.19
C TYR A 150 -35.38 -8.00 9.61
N GLU A 151 -34.80 -7.59 10.72
CA GLU A 151 -34.90 -6.22 11.24
C GLU A 151 -33.54 -5.83 11.80
N GLN A 152 -33.02 -4.63 11.42
CA GLN A 152 -31.75 -4.12 11.91
C GLN A 152 -31.88 -3.73 13.40
N ALA A 153 -30.93 -4.15 14.22
CA ALA A 153 -30.80 -3.70 15.60
C ALA A 153 -30.03 -2.39 15.70
N PHE A 154 -30.34 -1.58 16.70
CA PHE A 154 -29.64 -0.35 17.01
C PHE A 154 -29.23 -0.32 18.49
N ALA A 155 -28.08 0.28 18.77
CA ALA A 155 -27.57 0.46 20.12
C ALA A 155 -26.83 1.79 20.23
N THR A 156 -26.73 2.31 21.46
CA THR A 156 -26.00 3.53 21.79
C THR A 156 -24.97 3.25 22.87
N ALA A 157 -23.78 3.81 22.73
CA ALA A 157 -22.77 3.75 23.78
C ALA A 157 -22.98 4.86 24.80
N LYS A 158 -22.54 4.59 26.03
CA LYS A 158 -22.41 5.57 27.11
C LYS A 158 -20.95 5.66 27.51
N ILE A 159 -20.48 6.87 27.74
CA ILE A 159 -19.13 7.10 28.23
C ILE A 159 -19.16 7.60 29.68
N ASP A 160 -18.17 7.16 30.45
CA ASP A 160 -17.83 7.70 31.75
C ASP A 160 -16.31 7.96 31.79
N SER A 161 -15.94 9.22 32.05
CA SER A 161 -14.53 9.65 32.16
C SER A 161 -13.68 9.26 30.95
N GLY A 162 -14.25 9.34 29.73
CA GLY A 162 -13.57 9.02 28.48
C GLY A 162 -13.46 7.53 28.14
N VAL A 163 -14.22 6.68 28.82
CA VAL A 163 -14.27 5.22 28.63
C VAL A 163 -15.71 4.81 28.31
N VAL A 164 -15.91 3.93 27.35
CA VAL A 164 -17.24 3.34 27.09
C VAL A 164 -17.60 2.42 28.27
N SER A 165 -18.59 2.82 29.05
CA SER A 165 -19.02 2.12 30.26
C SER A 165 -20.16 1.16 30.01
N GLU A 166 -21.03 1.43 29.03
CA GLU A 166 -22.24 0.65 28.74
C GLU A 166 -22.62 0.80 27.27
N ILE A 167 -23.22 -0.24 26.68
CA ILE A 167 -23.89 -0.19 25.37
C ILE A 167 -25.34 -0.61 25.57
N ILE A 168 -26.25 0.30 25.25
CA ILE A 168 -27.70 0.15 25.46
C ILE A 168 -28.35 -0.16 24.12
N ILE A 169 -29.01 -1.32 24.05
CA ILE A 169 -29.82 -1.71 22.89
C ILE A 169 -31.11 -0.86 22.89
N ASP A 170 -31.49 -0.33 21.73
CA ASP A 170 -32.78 0.34 21.59
C ASP A 170 -33.89 -0.69 21.79
N ALA A 171 -34.74 -0.45 22.82
CA ALA A 171 -35.80 -1.37 23.18
C ALA A 171 -36.84 -1.61 22.06
N ASN A 172 -36.98 -0.66 21.12
CA ASN A 172 -37.85 -0.78 19.96
C ASN A 172 -37.19 -1.45 18.75
N TYR A 173 -35.85 -1.57 18.77
CA TYR A 173 -35.05 -2.04 17.65
C TYR A 173 -33.98 -3.04 18.13
N SER A 174 -34.39 -4.08 18.86
CA SER A 174 -33.49 -5.19 19.22
C SER A 174 -33.15 -6.12 18.05
N GLY A 175 -33.77 -5.86 16.89
CA GLY A 175 -33.52 -6.55 15.64
C GLY A 175 -34.10 -7.95 15.54
N LYS A 176 -33.92 -8.56 14.35
CA LYS A 176 -34.34 -9.93 14.06
C LYS A 176 -33.48 -10.53 12.94
N GLY A 177 -33.26 -11.85 13.05
CA GLY A 177 -32.49 -12.56 12.02
C GLY A 177 -30.97 -12.61 12.27
N TYR A 178 -30.56 -12.37 13.50
CA TYR A 178 -29.18 -12.44 13.97
C TYR A 178 -28.76 -13.86 14.37
N ASP A 179 -27.48 -14.15 14.26
CA ASP A 179 -26.86 -15.41 14.68
C ASP A 179 -25.52 -15.17 15.42
N GLN A 180 -24.80 -16.24 15.70
CA GLN A 180 -23.51 -16.20 16.40
C GLN A 180 -22.37 -15.51 15.62
N ASN A 181 -22.56 -15.22 14.33
CA ASN A 181 -21.58 -14.49 13.51
C ASN A 181 -21.80 -12.97 13.57
N THR A 182 -22.79 -12.51 14.34
CA THR A 182 -23.06 -11.08 14.52
C THR A 182 -21.86 -10.40 15.17
N THR A 183 -21.39 -9.33 14.54
CA THR A 183 -20.28 -8.50 15.03
C THR A 183 -20.77 -7.14 15.48
N ILE A 184 -20.06 -6.57 16.45
CA ILE A 184 -20.25 -5.20 16.91
C ILE A 184 -18.96 -4.44 16.68
N GLU A 185 -19.08 -3.29 16.04
CA GLU A 185 -18.01 -2.33 15.89
C GLU A 185 -18.37 -1.04 16.62
N ILE A 186 -17.45 -0.51 17.42
CA ILE A 186 -17.58 0.76 18.12
C ILE A 186 -16.67 1.76 17.40
N GLU A 187 -17.21 2.93 17.05
CA GLU A 187 -16.44 3.98 16.43
C GLU A 187 -15.23 4.37 17.27
N GLY A 188 -14.12 4.69 16.60
CA GLY A 188 -12.88 5.07 17.27
C GLY A 188 -11.69 4.25 16.84
N GLY A 189 -10.58 4.52 17.47
CA GLY A 189 -9.30 3.86 17.20
C GLY A 189 -8.20 4.83 16.78
N ILE A 190 -7.01 4.30 16.64
CA ILE A 190 -5.84 5.05 16.16
C ILE A 190 -5.80 4.96 14.63
N HIS A 191 -5.56 6.08 13.98
CA HIS A 191 -5.55 6.19 12.52
C HIS A 191 -4.32 6.91 12.01
N PHE A 192 -4.06 6.69 10.74
CA PHE A 192 -3.08 7.42 9.92
C PHE A 192 -3.80 8.13 8.79
N VAL A 193 -3.25 9.26 8.37
CA VAL A 193 -3.60 9.93 7.12
C VAL A 193 -2.48 9.74 6.12
N ARG A 194 -2.81 9.50 4.85
CA ARG A 194 -1.86 9.31 3.74
C ARG A 194 -2.23 10.19 2.57
N CYS A 195 -1.25 10.83 1.95
CA CYS A 195 -1.38 11.48 0.66
C CYS A 195 -1.54 10.41 -0.44
N VAL A 196 -2.60 10.49 -1.23
CA VAL A 196 -2.85 9.56 -2.35
C VAL A 196 -2.89 10.27 -3.70
N GLU A 197 -2.62 11.58 -3.71
CA GLU A 197 -2.45 12.35 -4.92
C GLU A 197 -1.14 11.95 -5.63
N ASP A 198 -1.18 11.87 -6.96
CA ASP A 198 0.01 11.59 -7.74
C ASP A 198 1.05 12.70 -7.59
N GLY A 199 2.31 12.33 -7.42
CA GLY A 199 3.41 13.28 -7.28
C GLY A 199 4.48 12.83 -6.29
N ASN A 200 5.34 13.78 -5.90
CA ASN A 200 6.52 13.50 -5.07
C ASN A 200 6.19 13.01 -3.66
N TYR A 201 4.98 13.25 -3.17
CA TYR A 201 4.54 12.89 -1.83
C TYR A 201 3.47 11.80 -1.83
N SER A 202 3.17 11.20 -2.99
CA SER A 202 2.25 10.06 -3.08
C SER A 202 2.71 8.93 -2.14
N GLY A 203 1.83 8.49 -1.26
CA GLY A 203 2.13 7.47 -0.25
C GLY A 203 2.70 7.98 1.07
N LYS A 204 3.05 9.27 1.19
CA LYS A 204 3.51 9.87 2.46
C LYS A 204 2.40 9.83 3.50
N PHE A 205 2.71 9.42 4.73
CA PHE A 205 1.71 9.22 5.77
C PHE A 205 2.16 9.80 7.12
N TYR A 206 1.16 10.11 7.97
CA TYR A 206 1.36 10.60 9.33
C TYR A 206 0.32 10.00 10.27
N ARG A 207 0.70 9.72 11.51
CA ARG A 207 -0.22 9.33 12.55
C ARG A 207 -1.08 10.53 12.97
N ILE A 208 -2.37 10.30 13.19
CA ILE A 208 -3.29 11.29 13.72
C ILE A 208 -3.16 11.29 15.26
N LEU A 209 -2.81 12.43 15.83
CA LEU A 209 -2.69 12.63 17.29
C LEU A 209 -4.01 13.07 17.91
N SER A 210 -4.79 13.86 17.18
CA SER A 210 -6.14 14.27 17.57
C SER A 210 -6.94 14.72 16.36
N ASN A 211 -8.26 14.69 16.49
CA ASN A 211 -9.17 15.33 15.55
C ASN A 211 -10.25 16.12 16.29
N THR A 212 -10.55 17.32 15.83
CA THR A 212 -11.62 18.19 16.32
C THR A 212 -12.33 18.85 15.15
N GLY A 213 -13.66 18.75 15.09
CA GLY A 213 -14.40 19.28 13.96
C GLY A 213 -13.92 18.66 12.65
N ASP A 214 -13.33 19.48 11.80
CA ASP A 214 -12.77 19.16 10.48
C ASP A 214 -11.24 19.23 10.46
N THR A 215 -10.60 19.31 11.60
CA THR A 215 -9.15 19.50 11.74
C THR A 215 -8.49 18.26 12.33
N LEU A 216 -7.39 17.81 11.70
CA LEU A 216 -6.48 16.78 12.21
C LEU A 216 -5.20 17.42 12.73
N VAL A 217 -4.70 16.95 13.87
CA VAL A 217 -3.34 17.23 14.34
C VAL A 217 -2.47 16.01 14.08
N LEU A 218 -1.33 16.18 13.41
CA LEU A 218 -0.48 15.10 12.94
C LEU A 218 0.82 14.98 13.74
N GLU A 219 1.34 13.77 13.86
CA GLU A 219 2.65 13.45 14.40
C GLU A 219 3.75 13.77 13.35
N ASN A 220 4.24 15.00 13.36
CA ASN A 220 5.27 15.49 12.44
C ASN A 220 6.63 15.65 13.17
N THR A 221 7.27 14.53 13.48
CA THR A 221 8.52 14.51 14.28
C THR A 221 9.74 15.03 13.52
N LEU A 222 9.71 15.02 12.20
CA LEU A 222 10.78 15.55 11.35
C LEU A 222 10.61 17.04 11.02
N ASN A 223 9.54 17.68 11.54
CA ASN A 223 9.19 19.07 11.24
C ASN A 223 9.13 19.38 9.74
N GLU A 224 8.54 18.46 8.98
CA GLU A 224 8.33 18.62 7.55
C GLU A 224 7.28 19.70 7.28
N ASP A 225 7.42 20.39 6.15
CA ASP A 225 6.39 21.34 5.71
C ASP A 225 5.17 20.59 5.16
N LEU A 226 4.13 20.48 5.98
CA LEU A 226 2.91 19.77 5.59
C LEU A 226 2.16 20.47 4.44
N GLY A 227 2.37 21.77 4.21
CA GLY A 227 1.80 22.46 3.07
C GLY A 227 2.40 22.03 1.73
N LEU A 228 3.63 21.47 1.73
CA LEU A 228 4.23 20.84 0.56
C LEU A 228 3.73 19.40 0.35
N VAL A 229 3.48 18.67 1.45
CA VAL A 229 3.01 17.27 1.40
C VAL A 229 1.52 17.22 1.02
N PHE A 230 0.73 18.09 1.62
CA PHE A 230 -0.72 18.18 1.45
C PHE A 230 -1.06 19.57 0.90
N SER A 231 -0.88 19.76 -0.39
CA SER A 231 -1.32 20.98 -1.06
C SER A 231 -2.84 21.15 -0.94
N SER A 232 -3.35 22.36 -1.13
CA SER A 232 -4.80 22.59 -1.20
C SER A 232 -5.43 21.69 -2.26
N ASN A 233 -6.50 21.01 -1.92
CA ASN A 233 -7.21 19.99 -2.68
C ASN A 233 -6.43 18.66 -2.87
N ALA A 234 -5.30 18.45 -2.17
CA ALA A 234 -4.62 17.15 -2.21
C ALA A 234 -5.56 16.04 -1.73
N MET A 235 -5.64 14.97 -2.51
CA MET A 235 -6.40 13.78 -2.14
C MET A 235 -5.68 13.00 -1.06
N VAL A 236 -6.41 12.63 -0.02
CA VAL A 236 -5.90 11.82 1.09
C VAL A 236 -6.82 10.64 1.38
N GLU A 237 -6.25 9.63 2.02
CA GLU A 237 -7.01 8.57 2.69
C GLU A 237 -6.69 8.55 4.19
N ILE A 238 -7.70 8.26 5.01
CA ILE A 238 -7.54 7.94 6.43
C ILE A 238 -7.76 6.45 6.59
N PHE A 239 -6.85 5.76 7.27
CA PHE A 239 -6.89 4.31 7.46
C PHE A 239 -6.59 3.92 8.90
N GLU A 240 -7.14 2.79 9.34
CA GLU A 240 -6.93 2.25 10.68
C GLU A 240 -5.47 1.87 10.90
N ALA A 241 -4.94 2.17 12.09
CA ALA A 241 -3.61 1.73 12.47
C ALA A 241 -3.59 0.21 12.69
N SER A 242 -2.50 -0.42 12.26
CA SER A 242 -2.20 -1.80 12.67
C SER A 242 -1.72 -1.80 14.11
N THR A 243 -2.28 -2.67 14.93
CA THR A 243 -1.95 -2.82 16.35
C THR A 243 -1.63 -4.28 16.69
N LEU A 244 -1.10 -4.55 17.87
CA LEU A 244 -0.88 -5.92 18.33
C LEU A 244 -2.18 -6.74 18.25
N GLY A 245 -3.28 -6.19 18.74
CA GLY A 245 -4.58 -6.87 18.73
C GLY A 245 -5.13 -7.07 17.31
N SER A 246 -5.01 -6.08 16.43
CA SER A 246 -5.53 -6.20 15.07
C SER A 246 -4.73 -7.18 14.19
N LEU A 247 -3.41 -7.29 14.39
CA LEU A 247 -2.56 -8.19 13.62
C LEU A 247 -2.51 -9.61 14.19
N PHE A 248 -2.44 -9.75 15.51
CA PHE A 248 -2.20 -11.04 16.16
C PHE A 248 -3.40 -11.56 16.97
N GLY A 249 -4.49 -10.83 17.02
CA GLY A 249 -5.70 -11.17 17.80
C GLY A 249 -5.76 -10.48 19.15
N TYR A 250 -6.99 -10.13 19.58
CA TYR A 250 -7.25 -9.45 20.86
C TYR A 250 -7.41 -10.42 22.03
N SER A 251 -8.21 -11.45 21.87
CA SER A 251 -8.54 -12.43 22.93
C SER A 251 -7.91 -13.81 22.70
N ALA A 252 -7.44 -14.08 21.49
CA ALA A 252 -6.74 -15.29 21.11
C ALA A 252 -5.72 -14.94 20.02
N THR A 253 -4.60 -15.66 19.98
CA THR A 253 -3.54 -15.48 19.00
C THR A 253 -2.96 -16.83 18.61
N GLU A 254 -2.40 -16.93 17.41
CA GLU A 254 -1.64 -18.12 16.98
C GLU A 254 -0.29 -18.23 17.71
N LEU A 255 0.23 -17.12 18.24
CA LEU A 255 1.40 -17.09 19.10
C LEU A 255 1.11 -17.78 20.43
N LYS A 256 2.12 -18.37 21.05
CA LYS A 256 2.00 -19.05 22.33
C LYS A 256 1.62 -18.06 23.43
N MET A 257 0.44 -18.23 24.00
CA MET A 257 -0.08 -17.47 25.13
C MET A 257 0.37 -18.03 26.47
N GLY A 258 0.32 -17.20 27.52
CA GLY A 258 0.56 -17.62 28.90
C GLY A 258 1.33 -16.59 29.71
N GLY A 259 1.88 -17.02 30.85
CA GLY A 259 2.69 -16.14 31.71
C GLY A 259 3.98 -15.69 31.06
N LEU A 260 4.57 -14.63 31.62
CA LEU A 260 5.79 -13.97 31.14
C LEU A 260 6.97 -14.93 30.80
N SER A 261 7.08 -16.06 31.50
CA SER A 261 8.15 -17.05 31.27
C SER A 261 7.83 -18.06 30.17
N VAL A 262 6.62 -18.09 29.64
CA VAL A 262 6.10 -19.14 28.76
C VAL A 262 5.68 -18.61 27.40
N ALA A 263 5.03 -17.44 27.37
CA ALA A 263 4.48 -16.85 26.16
C ALA A 263 5.54 -16.44 25.14
N ASP A 264 5.18 -16.45 23.87
CA ASP A 264 5.96 -15.82 22.81
C ASP A 264 5.91 -14.30 22.97
N TYR A 265 6.91 -13.59 22.42
CA TYR A 265 6.98 -12.14 22.53
C TYR A 265 6.92 -11.47 21.16
N VAL A 266 6.30 -10.29 21.14
CA VAL A 266 6.37 -9.35 20.03
C VAL A 266 7.11 -8.10 20.52
N TYR A 267 8.20 -7.74 19.83
CA TYR A 267 8.93 -6.51 20.10
C TYR A 267 8.50 -5.46 19.09
N VAL A 268 8.00 -4.34 19.59
CA VAL A 268 7.51 -3.20 18.78
C VAL A 268 8.34 -1.98 19.10
N LEU A 269 8.71 -1.21 18.08
CA LEU A 269 9.43 0.04 18.25
C LEU A 269 8.55 1.05 18.97
N LYS A 270 9.11 1.77 19.93
CA LYS A 270 8.42 2.87 20.63
C LYS A 270 7.99 3.96 19.65
N PRO A 271 6.96 4.74 19.99
CA PRO A 271 6.60 5.93 19.23
C PRO A 271 7.80 6.85 18.98
N PRO A 272 7.85 7.58 17.86
CA PRO A 272 9.01 8.41 17.49
C PRO A 272 9.50 9.37 18.58
N GLY A 273 8.60 9.99 19.34
CA GLY A 273 8.95 10.90 20.44
C GLY A 273 9.57 10.25 21.69
N GLU A 274 9.57 8.90 21.77
CA GLU A 274 10.12 8.12 22.89
C GLU A 274 11.41 7.36 22.52
N GLN A 275 11.87 7.50 21.28
CA GLN A 275 13.06 6.81 20.77
C GLN A 275 14.33 7.61 21.11
N ASN A 276 15.42 6.88 21.30
CA ASN A 276 16.75 7.46 21.54
C ASN A 276 17.86 6.80 20.70
N GLY A 277 17.49 6.09 19.63
CA GLY A 277 18.41 5.44 18.69
C GLY A 277 19.07 4.18 19.23
N SER A 278 18.52 3.55 20.27
CA SER A 278 19.11 2.38 20.92
C SER A 278 18.22 1.14 20.87
N VAL A 279 18.82 -0.02 21.19
CA VAL A 279 18.07 -1.29 21.31
C VAL A 279 16.95 -1.22 22.36
N SER A 280 17.08 -0.29 23.35
CA SER A 280 16.04 -0.05 24.35
C SER A 280 14.79 0.65 23.81
N ASP A 281 14.79 1.04 22.55
CA ASP A 281 13.63 1.62 21.89
C ASP A 281 12.58 0.58 21.50
N TYR A 282 12.92 -0.71 21.55
CA TYR A 282 11.96 -1.79 21.40
C TYR A 282 11.35 -2.14 22.76
N ARG A 283 10.00 -2.15 22.81
CA ARG A 283 9.24 -2.72 23.93
C ARG A 283 8.76 -4.10 23.55
N SER A 284 8.82 -5.02 24.50
CA SER A 284 8.34 -6.38 24.32
C SER A 284 6.98 -6.60 24.95
N TYR A 285 6.13 -7.30 24.23
CA TYR A 285 4.76 -7.61 24.61
C TYR A 285 4.50 -9.10 24.51
N TYR A 286 3.56 -9.60 25.29
CA TYR A 286 3.10 -10.98 25.28
C TYR A 286 1.61 -11.06 25.53
N HIS A 287 0.95 -12.11 25.05
CA HIS A 287 -0.46 -12.37 25.31
C HIS A 287 -0.60 -13.29 26.51
N ASP A 288 -1.30 -12.86 27.58
CA ASP A 288 -1.40 -13.63 28.84
C ASP A 288 -2.49 -14.72 28.83
N GLY A 289 -3.28 -14.75 27.76
CA GLY A 289 -4.46 -15.61 27.60
C GLY A 289 -5.77 -14.81 27.57
N ASN A 290 -5.73 -13.54 27.98
CA ASN A 290 -6.88 -12.65 27.96
C ASN A 290 -6.66 -11.44 27.05
N TYR A 291 -5.47 -10.81 27.13
CA TYR A 291 -5.09 -9.64 26.32
C TYR A 291 -3.56 -9.46 26.30
N TRP A 292 -3.09 -8.55 25.46
CA TRP A 292 -1.68 -8.21 25.35
C TRP A 292 -1.19 -7.41 26.56
N LYS A 293 0.02 -7.72 27.03
CA LYS A 293 0.70 -7.05 28.16
C LYS A 293 2.14 -6.67 27.81
N ASP A 294 2.55 -5.52 28.36
CA ASP A 294 3.97 -5.13 28.38
C ASP A 294 4.73 -6.02 29.37
N THR A 295 5.92 -6.49 28.97
CA THR A 295 6.80 -7.31 29.82
C THR A 295 7.36 -6.55 31.02
N ASN A 296 7.30 -5.20 31.04
CA ASN A 296 7.73 -4.37 32.17
C ASN A 296 6.74 -4.38 33.36
N GLY A 297 5.68 -5.17 33.29
CA GLY A 297 4.78 -5.40 34.42
C GLY A 297 3.58 -4.47 34.48
N SER A 298 3.28 -3.74 33.41
CA SER A 298 1.99 -3.02 33.31
C SER A 298 0.83 -4.01 33.32
N SER A 299 -0.18 -3.71 34.14
CA SER A 299 -1.44 -4.47 34.16
C SER A 299 -2.44 -4.01 33.10
N LEU A 300 -2.10 -2.96 32.34
CA LEU A 300 -2.97 -2.38 31.31
C LEU A 300 -2.97 -3.25 30.06
N ASP A 301 -4.11 -3.27 29.36
CA ASP A 301 -4.24 -3.88 28.04
C ASP A 301 -3.40 -3.10 27.01
N ALA A 302 -2.44 -3.79 26.40
CA ALA A 302 -1.53 -3.26 25.39
C ALA A 302 -1.96 -3.63 23.95
N SER A 303 -3.16 -4.18 23.76
CA SER A 303 -3.62 -4.65 22.45
C SER A 303 -3.63 -3.55 21.38
N ASP A 304 -3.82 -2.29 21.77
CA ASP A 304 -3.84 -1.14 20.86
C ASP A 304 -2.45 -0.50 20.66
N THR A 305 -1.37 -1.21 21.04
CA THR A 305 -0.01 -0.77 20.71
C THR A 305 0.19 -0.74 19.19
N VAL A 306 0.50 0.45 18.67
CA VAL A 306 0.62 0.71 17.23
C VAL A 306 1.89 0.10 16.65
N ILE A 307 1.75 -0.58 15.53
CA ILE A 307 2.85 -0.99 14.65
C ILE A 307 2.85 -0.01 13.45
N TYR A 308 3.88 0.83 13.37
CA TYR A 308 3.96 1.87 12.35
C TYR A 308 4.15 1.27 10.96
N PRO A 309 3.52 1.86 9.90
CA PRO A 309 3.52 1.31 8.55
C PRO A 309 4.91 1.14 7.91
N ASP A 310 5.90 1.91 8.36
CA ASP A 310 7.29 1.87 7.86
C ASP A 310 8.24 1.08 8.78
N LYS A 311 7.73 0.46 9.85
CA LYS A 311 8.55 -0.21 10.86
C LYS A 311 8.34 -1.72 10.86
N SER A 312 9.45 -2.44 11.08
CA SER A 312 9.42 -3.85 11.38
C SER A 312 9.22 -4.11 12.87
N PHE A 313 8.75 -5.30 13.18
CA PHE A 313 8.65 -5.84 14.53
C PHE A 313 9.45 -7.15 14.64
N ILE A 314 9.75 -7.59 15.85
CA ILE A 314 10.50 -8.83 16.08
C ILE A 314 9.59 -9.80 16.81
N LEU A 315 9.45 -11.00 16.26
CA LEU A 315 8.76 -12.11 16.89
C LEU A 315 9.80 -13.00 17.58
N ALA A 316 9.63 -13.22 18.87
CA ALA A 316 10.47 -14.12 19.64
C ALA A 316 9.67 -15.35 20.04
N ARG A 317 9.89 -16.44 19.32
CA ARG A 317 9.26 -17.72 19.61
C ARG A 317 9.97 -18.43 20.74
N ARG A 318 9.21 -18.94 21.71
CA ARG A 318 9.73 -19.69 22.84
C ARG A 318 9.44 -21.17 22.69
N SER A 319 10.45 -21.98 22.99
CA SER A 319 10.33 -23.43 22.93
C SER A 319 9.26 -23.98 23.86
N ASP A 320 8.44 -24.86 23.32
CA ASP A 320 7.70 -25.81 24.14
C ASP A 320 8.55 -27.05 24.32
N ARG A 321 8.94 -27.34 25.56
CA ARG A 321 9.84 -28.47 25.91
C ARG A 321 9.33 -29.85 25.43
N ASN A 322 8.09 -29.89 24.94
CA ASN A 322 7.38 -31.11 24.54
C ASN A 322 7.03 -31.15 23.04
N SER A 323 7.31 -30.12 22.24
CA SER A 323 7.00 -30.12 20.82
C SER A 323 8.18 -30.57 19.97
N VAL A 324 7.94 -31.52 19.13
CA VAL A 324 8.89 -32.01 18.11
C VAL A 324 8.76 -31.06 16.91
N ASN A 325 9.83 -30.30 16.62
CA ASN A 325 10.06 -29.55 15.37
C ASN A 325 8.79 -29.12 14.62
N SER A 326 8.12 -28.06 15.06
CA SER A 326 6.99 -27.48 14.32
C SER A 326 7.26 -26.01 13.99
N PHE A 327 7.32 -25.71 12.70
CA PHE A 327 7.22 -24.34 12.26
C PHE A 327 5.82 -23.80 12.60
N LEU A 328 5.76 -22.53 12.98
CA LEU A 328 4.51 -21.79 13.09
C LEU A 328 4.42 -20.83 11.91
N GLU A 329 3.39 -20.94 11.13
CA GLU A 329 3.06 -19.98 10.07
C GLU A 329 1.98 -19.04 10.60
N ILE A 330 2.25 -17.74 10.54
CA ILE A 330 1.29 -16.68 10.89
C ILE A 330 0.89 -15.98 9.60
N THR A 331 -0.41 -15.89 9.35
CA THR A 331 -0.94 -15.16 8.19
C THR A 331 -1.53 -13.82 8.63
N LEU A 332 -0.93 -12.74 8.17
CA LEU A 332 -1.41 -11.37 8.36
C LEU A 332 -2.16 -10.91 7.12
N SER A 333 -3.40 -10.45 7.28
CA SER A 333 -4.25 -9.96 6.19
C SER A 333 -4.50 -8.48 6.31
N GLY A 334 -4.66 -7.79 5.19
CA GLY A 334 -4.95 -6.36 5.16
C GLY A 334 -5.14 -5.80 3.77
N VAL A 335 -5.18 -4.49 3.65
CA VAL A 335 -5.35 -3.79 2.38
C VAL A 335 -3.98 -3.61 1.71
N ALA A 336 -3.86 -4.02 0.45
CA ALA A 336 -2.65 -3.82 -0.32
C ALA A 336 -2.43 -2.33 -0.63
N LEU A 337 -1.17 -1.89 -0.58
CA LEU A 337 -0.80 -0.53 -0.98
C LEU A 337 -0.83 -0.41 -2.50
N MET A 338 -1.53 0.61 -2.98
CA MET A 338 -1.61 0.95 -4.41
C MET A 338 -0.86 2.24 -4.75
N GLN A 339 -0.30 2.90 -3.76
CA GLN A 339 0.54 4.10 -3.89
C GLN A 339 1.98 3.75 -3.55
N ASP A 340 2.89 4.66 -3.85
CA ASP A 340 4.24 4.62 -3.32
C ASP A 340 4.23 4.60 -1.79
N SER A 341 5.38 4.39 -1.19
CA SER A 341 5.53 4.45 0.26
C SER A 341 6.76 5.27 0.64
N PHE A 342 6.89 5.54 1.92
CA PHE A 342 8.06 6.20 2.47
C PHE A 342 8.61 5.36 3.62
N VAL A 343 9.93 5.20 3.63
CA VAL A 343 10.65 4.55 4.72
C VAL A 343 11.56 5.55 5.42
N HIS A 344 11.59 5.46 6.74
CA HIS A 344 12.46 6.33 7.54
C HIS A 344 13.90 5.83 7.52
N ILE A 345 14.86 6.72 7.19
CA ILE A 345 16.28 6.48 7.39
C ILE A 345 16.75 7.16 8.69
N PRO A 346 17.56 6.48 9.51
CA PRO A 346 17.99 7.02 10.79
C PRO A 346 18.99 8.15 10.63
N ALA A 347 19.24 8.90 11.71
CA ALA A 347 20.31 9.89 11.78
C ALA A 347 21.66 9.19 11.92
N LYS A 348 22.74 9.99 11.86
CA LYS A 348 24.12 9.55 12.03
C LYS A 348 24.30 8.66 13.26
N ASP A 349 25.04 7.58 13.10
CA ASP A 349 25.38 6.58 14.14
C ASP A 349 24.15 5.84 14.73
N GLU A 350 22.97 6.04 14.14
CA GLU A 350 21.75 5.33 14.52
C GLU A 350 21.47 4.11 13.63
N ARG A 351 20.57 3.26 14.11
CA ARG A 351 20.06 2.10 13.40
C ARG A 351 18.53 2.09 13.42
N ALA A 352 17.93 1.65 12.34
CA ALA A 352 16.48 1.48 12.25
C ALA A 352 16.11 0.15 11.60
N LEU A 353 15.17 -0.55 12.21
CA LEU A 353 14.49 -1.67 11.57
C LEU A 353 13.31 -1.10 10.78
N ILE A 354 13.40 -1.20 9.46
CA ILE A 354 12.33 -0.80 8.54
C ILE A 354 11.66 -2.02 7.92
N ASN A 355 10.48 -1.82 7.38
CA ASN A 355 9.76 -2.89 6.67
C ASN A 355 10.07 -2.87 5.17
N ASN A 356 9.75 -3.98 4.50
CA ASN A 356 9.37 -3.96 3.10
C ASN A 356 7.92 -3.43 3.06
N PRO A 357 7.68 -2.20 2.53
CA PRO A 357 6.37 -1.54 2.66
C PRO A 357 5.27 -2.17 1.80
N PHE A 358 5.63 -3.11 0.95
CA PHE A 358 4.71 -3.78 0.04
C PHE A 358 4.50 -5.25 0.43
N GLY A 359 3.31 -5.77 0.22
CA GLY A 359 2.96 -7.16 0.47
C GLY A 359 3.51 -8.12 -0.60
N LEU A 360 4.65 -7.80 -1.21
CA LEU A 360 5.31 -8.58 -2.25
C LEU A 360 6.84 -8.45 -2.13
N ASP A 361 7.55 -9.39 -2.76
CA ASP A 361 9.00 -9.34 -2.82
C ASP A 361 9.46 -8.08 -3.57
N THR A 362 10.38 -7.33 -2.96
CA THR A 362 10.86 -6.04 -3.46
C THR A 362 12.38 -6.06 -3.60
N MET A 363 12.90 -5.49 -4.67
CA MET A 363 14.36 -5.39 -4.86
C MET A 363 14.95 -4.37 -3.89
N LEU A 364 16.15 -4.62 -3.38
CA LEU A 364 16.86 -3.65 -2.54
C LEU A 364 17.09 -2.33 -3.29
N SER A 365 17.35 -2.39 -4.60
CA SER A 365 17.48 -1.22 -5.47
C SER A 365 16.20 -0.42 -5.67
N ASP A 366 15.03 -1.04 -5.46
CA ASP A 366 13.73 -0.35 -5.47
C ASP A 366 13.39 0.23 -4.11
N LEU A 367 13.84 -0.43 -3.04
CA LEU A 367 13.66 0.06 -1.67
C LEU A 367 14.54 1.28 -1.37
N ILE A 368 15.77 1.31 -1.92
CA ILE A 368 16.69 2.46 -1.86
C ILE A 368 17.09 2.79 -3.30
N PRO A 369 16.26 3.57 -4.02
CA PRO A 369 16.52 3.93 -5.42
C PRO A 369 17.74 4.84 -5.57
N ALA A 370 18.36 4.79 -6.74
CA ALA A 370 19.63 5.48 -7.02
C ALA A 370 19.56 7.00 -6.83
N GLU A 371 18.43 7.63 -7.07
CA GLU A 371 18.19 9.06 -6.85
C GLU A 371 18.25 9.46 -5.36
N ASN A 372 18.06 8.51 -4.47
CA ASN A 372 18.17 8.69 -3.03
C ASN A 372 19.59 8.38 -2.50
N ILE A 373 20.53 8.02 -3.37
CA ILE A 373 21.91 7.67 -3.03
C ILE A 373 22.84 8.82 -3.43
N THR A 374 23.88 9.07 -2.64
CA THR A 374 24.86 10.12 -2.90
C THR A 374 26.29 9.68 -2.59
N LEU A 375 27.25 10.29 -3.26
CA LEU A 375 28.68 10.27 -2.91
C LEU A 375 29.12 11.54 -2.14
N ASP A 376 28.24 12.55 -2.07
CA ASP A 376 28.53 13.82 -1.39
C ASP A 376 28.03 13.78 0.06
N SER A 377 28.96 13.80 0.99
CA SER A 377 28.65 13.86 2.44
C SER A 377 27.98 15.15 2.90
N ASN A 378 27.80 16.16 2.03
CA ASN A 378 26.99 17.33 2.33
C ASN A 378 25.49 17.12 2.05
N GLU A 379 25.12 16.09 1.28
CA GLU A 379 23.74 15.71 1.07
C GLU A 379 23.19 14.85 2.24
N THR A 380 23.04 15.47 3.41
CA THR A 380 22.81 14.81 4.70
C THR A 380 21.55 13.95 4.80
N LYS A 381 20.58 14.16 3.92
CA LYS A 381 19.30 13.42 3.88
C LYS A 381 19.28 12.22 2.93
N LYS A 382 20.34 12.04 2.12
CA LYS A 382 20.46 10.91 1.20
C LYS A 382 21.27 9.77 1.80
N TRP A 383 21.15 8.59 1.22
CA TRP A 383 21.90 7.39 1.55
C TRP A 383 23.35 7.52 1.03
N LEU A 384 24.33 7.45 1.91
CA LEU A 384 25.72 7.63 1.51
C LEU A 384 26.30 6.35 0.92
N ALA A 385 26.83 6.46 -0.29
CA ALA A 385 27.61 5.42 -0.94
C ALA A 385 29.12 5.65 -0.76
N SER A 386 29.89 4.59 -0.65
CA SER A 386 31.36 4.60 -0.65
C SER A 386 31.90 3.24 -1.11
N GLU A 387 33.07 3.22 -1.77
CA GLU A 387 33.79 1.96 -2.04
C GLU A 387 34.11 1.19 -0.74
N ASN A 388 34.25 1.89 0.38
CA ASN A 388 34.50 1.34 1.69
C ASN A 388 33.20 1.17 2.49
N LYS A 389 32.89 -0.07 2.87
CA LYS A 389 31.70 -0.41 3.66
C LYS A 389 31.57 0.37 4.99
N GLU A 390 32.70 0.63 5.65
CA GLU A 390 32.73 1.34 6.93
C GLU A 390 32.36 2.83 6.81
N GLU A 391 32.47 3.38 5.61
CA GLU A 391 32.13 4.77 5.30
C GLU A 391 30.73 4.88 4.64
N ALA A 392 30.28 3.83 3.97
CA ALA A 392 28.97 3.76 3.36
C ALA A 392 27.88 3.47 4.40
N ASP A 393 26.67 3.91 4.15
CA ASP A 393 25.50 3.44 4.86
C ASP A 393 25.23 1.96 4.53
N ASN A 394 24.80 1.17 5.50
CA ASN A 394 24.68 -0.28 5.34
C ASN A 394 23.25 -0.77 5.53
N VAL A 395 22.92 -1.80 4.79
CA VAL A 395 21.67 -2.56 4.88
C VAL A 395 21.98 -3.98 5.30
N ASP A 396 21.47 -4.40 6.44
CA ASP A 396 21.58 -5.78 6.90
C ASP A 396 20.23 -6.49 6.68
N VAL A 397 20.27 -7.62 5.98
CA VAL A 397 19.11 -8.46 5.68
C VAL A 397 19.29 -9.79 6.43
N LEU A 398 18.27 -10.19 7.19
CA LEU A 398 18.23 -11.49 7.85
C LEU A 398 17.56 -12.51 6.93
N HIS A 399 18.34 -13.48 6.45
CA HIS A 399 17.84 -14.58 5.65
C HIS A 399 18.23 -15.91 6.30
N GLU A 400 17.27 -16.79 6.58
CA GLU A 400 17.46 -18.11 7.21
C GLU A 400 18.32 -18.06 8.49
N GLY A 401 18.17 -16.99 9.28
CA GLY A 401 18.93 -16.81 10.53
C GLY A 401 20.35 -16.27 10.36
N VAL A 402 20.76 -15.94 9.15
CA VAL A 402 22.07 -15.36 8.83
C VAL A 402 21.92 -13.90 8.40
N TRP A 403 22.64 -13.01 9.08
CA TRP A 403 22.73 -11.62 8.68
C TRP A 403 23.69 -11.45 7.52
N THR A 404 23.22 -10.78 6.46
CA THR A 404 24.03 -10.41 5.31
C THR A 404 24.01 -8.89 5.14
N THR A 405 25.20 -8.28 5.15
CA THR A 405 25.38 -6.83 5.01
C THR A 405 25.58 -6.46 3.56
N TYR A 406 24.83 -5.45 3.12
CA TYR A 406 24.95 -4.83 1.80
C TYR A 406 25.25 -3.34 1.95
N TRP A 407 25.98 -2.77 0.97
CA TRP A 407 26.22 -1.34 0.85
C TRP A 407 26.31 -0.95 -0.62
N HIS A 408 26.16 0.33 -0.93
CA HIS A 408 26.28 0.85 -2.29
C HIS A 408 27.66 1.47 -2.50
N ASP A 409 28.38 1.08 -3.56
CA ASP A 409 29.75 1.53 -3.83
C ASP A 409 29.85 2.87 -4.59
N GLY A 410 28.72 3.47 -4.94
CA GLY A 410 28.64 4.73 -5.69
C GLY A 410 28.51 4.57 -7.20
N THR A 411 28.48 3.35 -7.73
CA THR A 411 28.26 3.11 -9.16
C THR A 411 26.86 3.60 -9.57
N ASN A 412 26.77 4.37 -10.67
CA ASN A 412 25.52 4.91 -11.21
C ASN A 412 24.69 5.77 -10.22
N VAL A 413 25.33 6.37 -9.23
CA VAL A 413 24.70 7.41 -8.40
C VAL A 413 24.41 8.62 -9.28
N GLY A 414 23.19 9.14 -9.20
CA GLY A 414 22.75 10.27 -10.04
C GLY A 414 22.01 9.87 -11.32
N VAL A 415 21.58 8.62 -11.43
CA VAL A 415 20.59 8.24 -12.44
C VAL A 415 19.32 9.09 -12.21
N VAL A 416 18.94 9.82 -13.27
CA VAL A 416 17.78 10.75 -13.22
C VAL A 416 16.50 10.02 -13.63
N GLU A 417 16.63 9.11 -14.61
CA GLU A 417 15.54 8.27 -15.10
C GLU A 417 16.04 6.84 -15.24
N ASN A 418 15.38 5.92 -14.54
CA ASN A 418 15.72 4.51 -14.63
C ASN A 418 15.40 3.93 -16.02
N ALA A 419 16.36 3.19 -16.57
CA ALA A 419 16.10 2.40 -17.75
C ALA A 419 15.23 1.18 -17.37
N TYR A 420 14.32 0.81 -18.24
CA TYR A 420 13.55 -0.41 -18.09
C TYR A 420 13.30 -1.08 -19.43
N LEU A 421 13.01 -2.38 -19.39
CA LEU A 421 12.62 -3.18 -20.55
C LEU A 421 11.49 -4.13 -20.17
N THR A 422 10.79 -4.63 -21.17
CA THR A 422 9.80 -5.69 -20.97
C THR A 422 10.33 -7.04 -21.46
N ALA A 423 9.91 -8.10 -20.78
CA ALA A 423 10.11 -9.47 -21.23
C ALA A 423 8.75 -10.02 -21.68
N ARG A 424 8.73 -10.79 -22.77
CA ARG A 424 7.55 -11.53 -23.20
C ARG A 424 7.54 -12.94 -22.64
N THR A 425 6.40 -13.58 -22.65
CA THR A 425 6.28 -15.00 -22.32
C THR A 425 7.21 -15.82 -23.21
N ALA A 426 8.13 -16.58 -22.60
CA ALA A 426 9.01 -17.45 -23.33
C ALA A 426 8.20 -18.49 -24.10
N THR A 427 8.29 -18.47 -25.42
CA THR A 427 7.66 -19.45 -26.30
C THR A 427 8.68 -20.51 -26.67
N GLY A 428 8.72 -21.60 -25.92
CA GLY A 428 9.61 -22.69 -26.29
C GLY A 428 9.68 -23.81 -25.27
N VAL A 429 9.98 -24.99 -25.72
CA VAL A 429 10.01 -26.25 -24.95
C VAL A 429 11.06 -26.24 -23.82
N ALA A 430 11.98 -25.28 -23.78
CA ALA A 430 13.08 -25.24 -22.83
C ALA A 430 12.91 -24.19 -21.73
N GLY A 431 11.95 -23.28 -21.83
CA GLY A 431 11.73 -22.25 -20.82
C GLY A 431 12.93 -21.34 -20.56
N SER A 432 13.82 -21.15 -21.53
CA SER A 432 14.99 -20.28 -21.43
C SER A 432 14.74 -18.96 -22.14
N MET A 433 15.26 -17.85 -21.59
CA MET A 433 15.17 -16.53 -22.18
C MET A 433 16.10 -16.39 -23.38
N THR A 434 15.69 -15.61 -24.38
CA THR A 434 16.54 -15.19 -25.51
C THR A 434 16.47 -13.68 -25.69
N LEU A 435 17.40 -13.08 -26.46
CA LEU A 435 17.31 -11.66 -26.80
C LEU A 435 16.01 -11.27 -27.51
N GLN A 436 15.35 -12.21 -28.15
CA GLN A 436 14.06 -11.99 -28.80
C GLN A 436 12.89 -11.94 -27.82
N ASP A 437 13.11 -12.33 -26.59
CA ASP A 437 12.12 -12.34 -25.53
C ASP A 437 12.18 -11.06 -24.66
N ILE A 438 13.12 -10.17 -24.93
CA ILE A 438 13.28 -8.90 -24.22
C ILE A 438 13.27 -7.72 -25.22
N SER A 439 12.67 -6.61 -24.82
CA SER A 439 12.58 -5.41 -25.67
C SER A 439 12.67 -4.12 -24.85
N MET A 440 13.44 -3.19 -25.40
CA MET A 440 13.56 -1.80 -24.94
C MET A 440 13.39 -0.89 -26.16
N SER A 441 12.27 -1.00 -26.83
CA SER A 441 11.97 -0.31 -28.09
C SER A 441 10.86 0.71 -27.89
N ALA A 442 10.87 1.73 -28.70
CA ALA A 442 9.81 2.73 -28.79
C ALA A 442 9.54 3.08 -30.24
N GLY A 443 8.36 3.57 -30.54
CA GLY A 443 7.99 3.99 -31.88
C GLY A 443 6.72 4.84 -31.90
N VAL A 444 6.37 5.26 -33.12
CA VAL A 444 5.21 6.11 -33.36
C VAL A 444 4.09 5.29 -33.98
N ILE A 445 2.90 5.49 -33.49
CA ILE A 445 1.65 4.93 -34.02
C ILE A 445 1.10 5.92 -35.04
N THR A 446 0.87 5.45 -36.24
CA THR A 446 0.35 6.26 -37.35
C THR A 446 -1.14 6.03 -37.61
N SER A 447 -1.69 4.92 -37.11
CA SER A 447 -3.11 4.60 -37.24
C SER A 447 -3.53 3.60 -36.16
N MET A 448 -4.76 3.75 -35.70
CA MET A 448 -5.47 2.75 -34.93
C MET A 448 -6.84 2.53 -35.58
N THR A 449 -7.20 1.30 -35.84
CA THR A 449 -8.50 0.94 -36.41
C THR A 449 -9.21 -0.01 -35.47
N ASN A 450 -10.46 0.33 -35.11
CA ASN A 450 -11.32 -0.56 -34.36
C ASN A 450 -12.29 -1.25 -35.34
N PRO A 451 -12.11 -2.54 -35.65
CA PRO A 451 -13.16 -3.30 -36.31
C PRO A 451 -14.32 -3.44 -35.33
N LEU A 452 -15.54 -3.17 -35.77
CA LEU A 452 -16.82 -3.13 -35.03
C LEU A 452 -17.09 -4.28 -34.04
N SER A 453 -16.19 -5.22 -33.90
CA SER A 453 -16.19 -6.29 -32.88
C SER A 453 -14.81 -6.94 -32.82
N GLY A 454 -13.89 -6.42 -32.03
CA GLY A 454 -12.58 -7.07 -31.87
C GLY A 454 -11.50 -6.17 -31.28
N ASN A 455 -10.28 -6.64 -31.32
CA ASN A 455 -9.11 -5.89 -30.86
C ASN A 455 -8.82 -4.69 -31.74
N ILE A 456 -8.25 -3.65 -31.17
CA ILE A 456 -7.75 -2.48 -31.92
C ILE A 456 -6.49 -2.90 -32.67
N VAL A 457 -6.49 -2.68 -34.01
CA VAL A 457 -5.32 -2.85 -34.85
C VAL A 457 -4.51 -1.56 -34.84
N VAL A 458 -3.30 -1.63 -34.34
CA VAL A 458 -2.36 -0.51 -34.25
C VAL A 458 -1.34 -0.61 -35.38
N THR A 459 -1.11 0.48 -36.12
CA THR A 459 -0.12 0.57 -37.18
C THR A 459 1.09 1.37 -36.71
N SER A 460 2.25 0.74 -36.74
CA SER A 460 3.57 1.34 -36.47
C SER A 460 4.61 0.66 -37.35
N GLN A 461 5.24 1.39 -38.25
CA GLN A 461 6.11 0.81 -39.27
C GLN A 461 7.40 0.22 -38.70
N SER A 462 7.78 -0.97 -39.14
CA SER A 462 9.07 -1.63 -38.86
C SER A 462 9.41 -1.74 -37.36
N HIS A 463 8.41 -2.03 -36.54
CA HIS A 463 8.55 -1.96 -35.08
C HIS A 463 9.34 -3.11 -34.43
N SER A 464 9.59 -4.20 -35.14
CA SER A 464 10.34 -5.39 -34.64
C SER A 464 9.75 -6.07 -33.38
N LEU A 465 8.53 -5.74 -32.98
CA LEU A 465 7.84 -6.34 -31.84
C LEU A 465 7.43 -7.80 -32.14
N ARG A 466 7.07 -8.53 -31.10
CA ARG A 466 6.58 -9.91 -31.17
C ARG A 466 5.36 -10.11 -30.26
N ASN A 467 4.55 -11.11 -30.55
CA ASN A 467 3.43 -11.48 -29.69
C ASN A 467 3.86 -11.71 -28.23
N GLY A 468 3.05 -11.24 -27.28
CA GLY A 468 3.27 -11.40 -25.86
C GLY A 468 4.16 -10.33 -25.21
N PHE A 469 4.63 -9.31 -25.95
CA PHE A 469 5.18 -8.13 -25.33
C PHE A 469 4.08 -7.25 -24.75
N THR A 470 4.40 -6.56 -23.67
CA THR A 470 3.58 -5.46 -23.13
C THR A 470 4.13 -4.15 -23.67
N VAL A 471 3.26 -3.33 -24.26
CA VAL A 471 3.57 -1.97 -24.72
C VAL A 471 2.82 -0.96 -23.85
N LEU A 472 3.48 0.14 -23.50
CA LEU A 472 2.82 1.33 -23.00
C LEU A 472 2.50 2.23 -24.19
N ILE A 473 1.22 2.52 -24.39
CA ILE A 473 0.74 3.49 -25.39
C ILE A 473 0.40 4.80 -24.67
N SER A 474 0.88 5.90 -25.23
CA SER A 474 0.60 7.25 -24.75
C SER A 474 0.25 8.18 -25.91
N ASP A 475 -0.41 9.30 -25.55
CA ASP A 475 -0.78 10.37 -26.49
C ASP A 475 -1.74 9.91 -27.60
N ALA A 476 -2.54 8.88 -27.34
CA ALA A 476 -3.62 8.49 -28.24
C ALA A 476 -4.85 9.37 -27.98
N TYR A 477 -5.18 10.19 -28.97
CA TYR A 477 -6.33 11.09 -28.98
C TYR A 477 -7.34 10.66 -30.04
N GLY A 478 -8.60 11.01 -29.86
CA GLY A 478 -9.64 10.71 -30.83
C GLY A 478 -10.98 11.30 -30.46
N HIS A 479 -11.98 11.01 -31.28
CA HIS A 479 -13.36 11.40 -31.05
C HIS A 479 -14.18 10.20 -30.56
N LYS A 480 -15.08 10.39 -29.61
CA LYS A 480 -16.09 9.39 -29.27
C LYS A 480 -17.06 9.20 -30.44
N THR A 481 -17.30 7.97 -30.85
CA THR A 481 -18.13 7.64 -32.01
C THR A 481 -19.61 8.01 -31.87
N ASN A 482 -20.05 8.37 -30.67
CA ASN A 482 -21.44 8.79 -30.38
C ASN A 482 -21.61 10.32 -30.29
N ASP A 483 -20.59 11.11 -30.60
CA ASP A 483 -20.69 12.56 -30.64
C ASP A 483 -20.92 13.00 -32.09
N ASP A 484 -22.09 13.66 -32.36
CA ASP A 484 -22.42 14.26 -33.64
C ASP A 484 -21.55 15.51 -33.97
N SER A 485 -20.53 15.79 -33.20
CA SER A 485 -19.58 16.87 -33.43
C SER A 485 -18.75 16.63 -34.69
N PRO A 486 -18.51 17.65 -35.51
CA PRO A 486 -17.79 17.46 -36.77
C PRO A 486 -16.37 16.95 -36.55
N LYS A 487 -16.01 15.87 -37.25
CA LYS A 487 -14.74 15.10 -37.15
C LYS A 487 -13.48 15.86 -37.54
N SER A 488 -13.56 17.10 -37.97
CA SER A 488 -12.45 18.01 -38.22
C SER A 488 -12.88 19.42 -37.91
N GLN A 489 -12.43 19.97 -36.84
CA GLN A 489 -12.53 21.40 -36.63
C GLN A 489 -11.40 22.06 -37.41
N VAL A 490 -11.73 22.73 -38.46
CA VAL A 490 -10.91 23.76 -39.06
C VAL A 490 -11.39 25.07 -38.42
N ASP A 491 -10.48 25.90 -37.93
CA ASP A 491 -10.88 27.22 -37.43
C ASP A 491 -11.50 28.07 -38.54
N GLU A 492 -12.06 29.23 -38.20
CA GLU A 492 -12.71 30.10 -39.15
C GLU A 492 -11.78 30.60 -40.27
N ASP A 493 -10.47 30.42 -40.10
CA ASP A 493 -9.40 30.77 -41.04
C ASP A 493 -8.91 29.58 -41.87
N GLY A 494 -9.47 28.38 -41.70
CA GLY A 494 -9.12 27.17 -42.45
C GLY A 494 -7.90 26.40 -41.92
N ASN A 495 -7.40 26.71 -40.72
CA ASN A 495 -6.30 26.00 -40.09
C ASN A 495 -6.84 24.80 -39.30
N ILE A 496 -6.11 23.70 -39.36
CA ILE A 496 -6.38 22.53 -38.50
C ILE A 496 -6.18 22.95 -37.04
N VAL A 497 -7.23 22.85 -36.24
CA VAL A 497 -7.16 23.12 -34.81
C VAL A 497 -6.12 22.16 -34.20
N PRO A 498 -5.12 22.68 -33.45
CA PRO A 498 -4.07 21.82 -32.86
C PRO A 498 -4.67 20.72 -32.00
N ALA A 499 -4.03 19.55 -31.98
CA ALA A 499 -4.36 18.45 -31.10
C ALA A 499 -4.48 18.97 -29.65
N GLY A 500 -5.64 18.75 -29.03
CA GLY A 500 -5.95 19.24 -27.69
C GLY A 500 -7.17 20.19 -27.59
N GLN A 501 -7.68 20.68 -28.71
CA GLN A 501 -8.96 21.42 -28.72
C GLN A 501 -10.05 20.58 -29.40
N GLY A 502 -10.94 20.01 -28.60
CA GLY A 502 -12.04 19.15 -29.08
C GLY A 502 -11.68 17.67 -29.28
N LEU A 503 -10.44 17.26 -29.01
CA LEU A 503 -10.01 15.86 -28.96
C LEU A 503 -9.96 15.39 -27.50
N GLU A 504 -10.51 14.22 -27.24
CA GLU A 504 -10.42 13.57 -25.93
C GLU A 504 -9.27 12.54 -25.93
N ILE A 505 -8.67 12.32 -24.75
CA ILE A 505 -7.75 11.21 -24.54
C ILE A 505 -8.55 9.91 -24.66
N LEU A 506 -8.12 9.03 -25.56
CA LEU A 506 -8.73 7.71 -25.73
C LEU A 506 -8.29 6.80 -24.59
N SER A 507 -9.01 6.82 -23.47
CA SER A 507 -8.67 6.03 -22.27
C SER A 507 -8.55 4.53 -22.53
N GLY A 508 -9.27 3.99 -23.52
CA GLY A 508 -9.19 2.59 -23.91
C GLY A 508 -7.99 2.24 -24.78
N ALA A 509 -7.32 3.23 -25.37
CA ALA A 509 -6.15 3.05 -26.22
C ALA A 509 -4.85 3.55 -25.58
N ASN A 510 -4.91 4.22 -24.42
CA ASN A 510 -3.74 4.62 -23.63
C ASN A 510 -3.58 3.67 -22.44
N GLY A 511 -2.33 3.35 -22.11
CA GLY A 511 -1.98 2.45 -21.02
C GLY A 511 -1.17 1.25 -21.45
N TYR A 512 -1.07 0.26 -20.56
CA TYR A 512 -0.32 -0.98 -20.82
C TYR A 512 -1.20 -2.03 -21.49
N PHE A 513 -0.70 -2.60 -22.60
CA PHE A 513 -1.38 -3.62 -23.38
C PHE A 513 -0.43 -4.76 -23.74
N GLU A 514 -0.84 -6.00 -23.50
CA GLU A 514 -0.21 -7.15 -24.12
C GLU A 514 -0.61 -7.20 -25.60
N ILE A 515 0.35 -7.35 -26.50
CA ILE A 515 0.12 -7.30 -27.94
C ILE A 515 0.03 -8.70 -28.56
N THR A 516 -0.87 -8.82 -29.52
CA THR A 516 -1.14 -10.05 -30.27
C THR A 516 -1.15 -9.76 -31.77
N ASN A 517 -1.25 -10.81 -32.60
CA ASN A 517 -1.35 -10.74 -34.07
C ASN A 517 -0.30 -9.78 -34.70
N VAL A 518 0.91 -9.84 -34.18
CA VAL A 518 2.02 -8.96 -34.56
C VAL A 518 2.53 -9.30 -35.97
N THR A 519 2.55 -8.30 -36.83
CA THR A 519 3.20 -8.35 -38.17
C THR A 519 4.45 -7.46 -38.17
N ASN A 520 4.98 -7.12 -39.31
CA ASN A 520 6.13 -6.21 -39.43
C ASN A 520 5.78 -4.75 -39.10
N ASP A 521 4.54 -4.36 -39.39
CA ASP A 521 4.07 -2.97 -39.32
C ASP A 521 2.81 -2.79 -38.47
N THR A 522 2.22 -3.86 -37.93
CA THR A 522 1.01 -3.79 -37.13
C THR A 522 1.04 -4.77 -35.95
N PHE A 523 0.31 -4.41 -34.91
CA PHE A 523 -0.02 -5.29 -33.78
C PHE A 523 -1.44 -5.01 -33.28
N GLU A 524 -2.01 -5.94 -32.56
CA GLU A 524 -3.33 -5.79 -31.95
C GLU A 524 -3.24 -5.62 -30.44
N ILE A 525 -4.09 -4.75 -29.89
CA ILE A 525 -4.33 -4.59 -28.45
C ILE A 525 -5.78 -4.90 -28.14
N LEU A 526 -6.03 -5.40 -26.92
CA LEU A 526 -7.38 -5.65 -26.45
C LEU A 526 -8.13 -4.33 -26.31
N ASP A 527 -9.26 -4.19 -26.98
CA ASP A 527 -10.14 -3.05 -26.84
C ASP A 527 -10.79 -3.02 -25.43
N LYS A 528 -10.48 -1.98 -24.67
CA LYS A 528 -11.05 -1.74 -23.34
C LYS A 528 -12.16 -0.68 -23.31
N SER A 529 -12.42 0.01 -24.43
CA SER A 529 -13.31 1.18 -24.46
C SER A 529 -14.53 1.07 -25.38
N GLY A 530 -14.57 0.04 -26.25
CA GLY A 530 -15.64 -0.08 -27.30
C GLY A 530 -15.46 0.99 -28.33
N ASP A 531 -15.45 1.82 -28.89
CA ASP A 531 -15.39 2.69 -30.05
C ASP A 531 -14.27 3.76 -29.97
N CYS A 532 -13.25 3.61 -30.79
CA CYS A 532 -12.14 4.53 -30.89
C CYS A 532 -12.02 5.11 -32.31
N ASP A 533 -12.33 6.39 -32.49
CA ASP A 533 -11.96 7.15 -33.69
C ASP A 533 -10.61 7.84 -33.43
N PHE A 534 -9.51 7.14 -33.65
CA PHE A 534 -8.16 7.65 -33.47
C PHE A 534 -7.85 8.81 -34.43
N PHE A 535 -7.22 9.84 -33.91
CA PHE A 535 -6.81 11.01 -34.70
C PHE A 535 -5.34 11.40 -34.41
N GLY A 536 -4.57 11.61 -35.45
CA GLY A 536 -3.18 12.07 -35.39
C GLY A 536 -2.17 10.95 -35.25
N THR A 537 -1.25 11.07 -34.31
CA THR A 537 -0.21 10.10 -33.97
C THR A 537 -0.18 9.86 -32.47
N ALA A 538 0.21 8.67 -32.08
CA ALA A 538 0.45 8.30 -30.68
C ALA A 538 1.85 7.69 -30.54
N ASN A 539 2.28 7.44 -29.31
CA ASN A 539 3.55 6.81 -29.03
C ASN A 539 3.35 5.44 -28.38
N TRP A 540 4.27 4.53 -28.63
CA TRP A 540 4.35 3.28 -27.89
C TRP A 540 5.78 3.03 -27.45
N LYS A 541 5.95 2.34 -26.31
CA LYS A 541 7.25 1.88 -25.85
C LYS A 541 7.13 0.57 -25.08
N THR A 542 8.15 -0.27 -25.18
CA THR A 542 8.36 -1.46 -24.36
C THR A 542 9.38 -1.22 -23.26
N GLY A 543 10.07 -0.09 -23.29
CA GLY A 543 11.08 0.27 -22.31
C GLY A 543 11.57 1.70 -22.48
N SER A 544 12.48 2.11 -21.60
CA SER A 544 13.19 3.39 -21.65
C SER A 544 14.69 3.15 -21.54
N SER A 545 15.48 3.92 -22.24
CA SER A 545 16.95 3.90 -22.12
C SER A 545 17.46 4.56 -20.84
N GLY A 546 16.60 5.25 -20.10
CA GLY A 546 16.94 5.99 -18.91
C GLY A 546 17.97 7.10 -19.17
N SER A 547 18.39 7.78 -18.10
CA SER A 547 19.39 8.85 -18.17
C SER A 547 20.18 8.97 -16.87
N GLY A 548 21.41 9.50 -16.96
CA GLY A 548 22.28 9.74 -15.81
C GLY A 548 23.19 8.55 -15.44
N TYR A 549 23.23 7.50 -16.25
CA TYR A 549 24.13 6.35 -16.02
C TYR A 549 25.59 6.72 -16.25
N THR A 550 26.45 6.30 -15.33
CA THR A 550 27.91 6.53 -15.40
C THR A 550 28.69 5.27 -15.82
N SER A 551 28.06 4.09 -15.72
CA SER A 551 28.65 2.80 -16.10
C SER A 551 27.58 1.83 -16.61
N ASP A 552 28.04 0.71 -17.20
CA ASP A 552 27.16 -0.39 -17.62
C ASP A 552 26.30 -0.91 -16.45
N ALA A 553 25.07 -1.28 -16.76
CA ALA A 553 24.10 -1.78 -15.82
C ALA A 553 23.79 -3.26 -16.05
N TYR A 554 23.20 -3.92 -15.08
CA TYR A 554 22.86 -5.34 -15.16
C TYR A 554 21.35 -5.52 -15.36
N ILE A 555 20.98 -6.62 -16.04
CA ILE A 555 19.59 -7.00 -16.28
C ILE A 555 19.33 -8.28 -15.51
N SER A 556 18.36 -8.28 -14.60
CA SER A 556 17.85 -9.48 -13.94
C SER A 556 16.39 -9.73 -14.30
N PHE A 557 15.95 -10.98 -14.11
CA PHE A 557 14.61 -11.45 -14.44
C PHE A 557 14.00 -12.14 -13.22
N VAL A 558 12.87 -11.64 -12.75
CA VAL A 558 12.21 -12.11 -11.53
C VAL A 558 10.83 -12.66 -11.85
N GLY A 559 10.49 -13.82 -11.32
CA GLY A 559 9.21 -14.49 -11.55
C GLY A 559 9.17 -15.28 -12.86
N GLY A 560 8.00 -15.39 -13.48
CA GLY A 560 7.81 -16.18 -14.70
C GLY A 560 7.95 -17.69 -14.53
N GLY A 561 8.09 -18.21 -13.29
CA GLY A 561 8.27 -19.62 -12.98
C GLY A 561 9.69 -20.15 -13.24
N GLY A 562 10.60 -19.32 -13.78
CA GLY A 562 11.98 -19.67 -14.09
C GLY A 562 12.98 -18.97 -13.18
N SER A 563 14.26 -19.25 -13.43
CA SER A 563 15.39 -18.63 -12.69
C SER A 563 16.67 -18.60 -13.53
N GLY A 564 17.65 -17.80 -13.06
CA GLY A 564 19.02 -17.78 -13.59
C GLY A 564 19.23 -16.98 -14.86
N ALA A 565 18.22 -16.38 -15.50
CA ALA A 565 18.44 -15.48 -16.62
C ALA A 565 19.11 -14.18 -16.14
N PHE A 566 20.10 -13.71 -16.88
CA PHE A 566 20.91 -12.57 -16.52
C PHE A 566 21.45 -11.88 -17.78
N GLY A 567 21.51 -10.55 -17.75
CA GLY A 567 21.96 -9.76 -18.90
C GLY A 567 22.81 -8.56 -18.52
N LEU A 568 23.28 -7.84 -19.55
CA LEU A 568 24.07 -6.62 -19.44
C LEU A 568 23.46 -5.54 -20.33
N ALA A 569 23.29 -4.35 -19.76
CA ALA A 569 22.88 -3.12 -20.42
C ALA A 569 24.12 -2.23 -20.61
N LYS A 570 24.52 -2.01 -21.86
CA LYS A 570 25.65 -1.14 -22.21
C LYS A 570 25.21 0.31 -22.20
N VAL A 571 25.98 1.15 -21.52
CA VAL A 571 25.71 2.57 -21.38
C VAL A 571 26.59 3.38 -22.37
N LYS A 572 25.96 4.38 -22.97
CA LYS A 572 26.63 5.38 -23.81
C LYS A 572 25.96 6.73 -23.63
N ASN A 573 26.77 7.76 -23.38
CA ASN A 573 26.28 9.13 -23.16
C ASN A 573 25.19 9.23 -22.04
N GLY A 574 25.37 8.46 -20.99
CA GLY A 574 24.45 8.51 -19.84
C GLY A 574 23.15 7.73 -19.98
N SER A 575 22.97 6.99 -21.09
CA SER A 575 21.74 6.20 -21.33
C SER A 575 22.09 4.78 -21.79
N VAL A 576 21.22 3.83 -21.55
CA VAL A 576 21.36 2.46 -22.06
C VAL A 576 21.26 2.47 -23.59
N SER A 577 22.30 1.98 -24.24
CA SER A 577 22.40 1.99 -25.69
C SER A 577 22.18 0.63 -26.36
N SER A 578 22.42 -0.45 -25.62
CA SER A 578 22.18 -1.82 -26.08
C SER A 578 22.08 -2.77 -24.89
N ILE A 579 21.38 -3.87 -25.11
CA ILE A 579 21.20 -4.95 -24.14
C ILE A 579 21.75 -6.26 -24.69
N SER A 580 22.28 -7.09 -23.81
CA SER A 580 22.74 -8.43 -24.15
C SER A 580 22.34 -9.41 -23.04
N LEU A 581 21.91 -10.60 -23.42
CA LEU A 581 21.63 -11.68 -22.49
C LEU A 581 22.94 -12.49 -22.31
N ILE A 582 23.40 -12.63 -21.07
CA ILE A 582 24.63 -13.36 -20.72
C ILE A 582 24.28 -14.79 -20.36
N ASP A 583 23.23 -14.98 -19.56
CA ASP A 583 22.69 -16.29 -19.22
C ASP A 583 21.20 -16.33 -19.58
N SER A 584 20.77 -17.42 -20.17
CA SER A 584 19.40 -17.63 -20.60
C SER A 584 18.48 -18.10 -19.49
N GLY A 585 19.03 -18.56 -18.37
CA GLY A 585 18.24 -19.19 -17.30
C GLY A 585 17.46 -20.42 -17.77
N PHE A 586 16.52 -20.85 -16.96
CA PHE A 586 15.68 -22.02 -17.25
C PHE A 586 14.33 -21.96 -16.54
N GLY A 587 13.36 -22.77 -17.01
CA GLY A 587 12.08 -22.96 -16.34
C GLY A 587 11.03 -21.87 -16.54
N TYR A 588 11.27 -20.85 -17.36
CA TYR A 588 10.29 -19.79 -17.59
C TYR A 588 9.07 -20.30 -18.35
N THR A 589 7.89 -20.10 -17.77
CA THR A 589 6.58 -20.51 -18.33
C THR A 589 5.67 -19.32 -18.60
N SER A 590 5.99 -18.15 -18.04
CA SER A 590 5.33 -16.87 -18.28
C SER A 590 6.37 -15.75 -18.38
N ALA A 591 5.96 -14.54 -18.72
CA ALA A 591 6.85 -13.39 -18.78
C ALA A 591 7.39 -13.04 -17.39
N PRO A 592 8.72 -13.07 -17.15
CA PRO A 592 9.28 -12.52 -15.93
C PRO A 592 9.24 -10.98 -15.99
N LYS A 593 9.31 -10.34 -14.82
CA LYS A 593 9.64 -8.92 -14.77
C LYS A 593 11.14 -8.76 -15.03
N ALA A 594 11.49 -7.86 -15.95
CA ALA A 594 12.86 -7.57 -16.28
C ALA A 594 13.27 -6.22 -15.67
N TYR A 595 14.37 -6.21 -14.93
CA TYR A 595 14.89 -5.03 -14.26
C TYR A 595 16.26 -4.67 -14.80
N ILE A 596 16.47 -3.38 -15.12
CA ILE A 596 17.80 -2.83 -15.39
C ILE A 596 18.25 -2.13 -14.10
N HIS A 597 19.18 -2.76 -13.41
CA HIS A 597 19.71 -2.22 -12.17
C HIS A 597 20.71 -1.13 -12.45
N SER A 598 20.61 -0.01 -11.74
CA SER A 598 21.63 1.04 -11.76
C SER A 598 23.00 0.52 -11.30
N GLY A 599 23.04 -0.55 -10.53
CA GLY A 599 24.27 -1.18 -10.05
C GLY A 599 24.73 -0.64 -8.70
N GLY A 600 25.92 -1.02 -8.29
CA GLY A 600 26.59 -0.45 -7.12
C GLY A 600 26.39 -1.19 -5.80
N TRP A 601 25.39 -2.07 -5.66
CA TRP A 601 25.24 -2.87 -4.45
C TRP A 601 26.33 -3.92 -4.33
N ARG A 602 26.93 -4.03 -3.14
CA ARG A 602 27.97 -4.98 -2.74
C ARG A 602 27.51 -5.80 -1.56
N GLN A 603 28.04 -7.02 -1.43
CA GLN A 603 27.77 -7.91 -0.30
C GLN A 603 29.05 -8.19 0.47
N LEU A 604 28.99 -8.11 1.79
CA LEU A 604 30.11 -8.43 2.67
C LEU A 604 30.54 -9.90 2.48
N GLY A 605 31.83 -10.08 2.21
CA GLY A 605 32.42 -11.41 2.01
C GLY A 605 32.38 -11.96 0.59
N ALA A 606 31.72 -11.27 -0.36
CA ALA A 606 31.61 -11.72 -1.74
C ALA A 606 32.65 -11.10 -2.72
N GLY A 607 33.65 -10.40 -2.19
CA GLY A 607 34.66 -9.70 -3.00
C GLY A 607 34.05 -8.51 -3.76
N ASN A 608 34.53 -8.29 -4.99
CA ASN A 608 34.09 -7.15 -5.81
C ASN A 608 32.90 -7.50 -6.74
N ALA A 609 32.26 -8.63 -6.57
CA ALA A 609 31.10 -8.98 -7.38
C ALA A 609 29.92 -8.06 -7.06
N PRO A 610 29.19 -7.54 -8.08
CA PRO A 610 27.97 -6.78 -7.84
C PRO A 610 26.85 -7.73 -7.36
N TYR A 611 26.04 -7.22 -6.43
CA TYR A 611 24.85 -7.89 -5.90
C TYR A 611 23.63 -6.98 -6.06
N ASN A 612 23.20 -6.80 -7.30
CA ASN A 612 22.13 -5.86 -7.63
C ASN A 612 20.72 -6.48 -7.61
N ASP A 613 20.64 -7.79 -7.55
CA ASP A 613 19.42 -8.59 -7.56
C ASP A 613 19.03 -9.09 -6.15
N VAL A 614 19.39 -8.31 -5.12
CA VAL A 614 19.01 -8.61 -3.73
C VAL A 614 17.51 -8.45 -3.57
N LEU A 615 16.82 -9.56 -3.35
CA LEU A 615 15.39 -9.60 -3.13
C LEU A 615 15.10 -9.55 -1.63
N ILE A 616 14.24 -8.62 -1.23
CA ILE A 616 13.70 -8.51 0.12
C ILE A 616 12.32 -9.16 0.10
N PRO A 617 12.14 -10.32 0.71
CA PRO A 617 10.86 -11.01 0.68
C PRO A 617 9.72 -10.20 1.32
N ALA A 618 8.49 -10.42 0.86
CA ALA A 618 7.30 -9.93 1.54
C ALA A 618 7.30 -10.37 3.01
N GLY A 619 6.91 -9.47 3.89
CA GLY A 619 6.90 -9.75 5.34
C GLY A 619 8.27 -9.72 6.02
N SER A 620 9.36 -9.47 5.30
CA SER A 620 10.70 -9.33 5.88
C SER A 620 10.98 -7.91 6.35
N GLY A 621 11.72 -7.80 7.45
CA GLY A 621 12.32 -6.56 7.91
C GLY A 621 13.80 -6.47 7.57
N ILE A 622 14.30 -5.26 7.45
CA ILE A 622 15.71 -4.96 7.20
C ILE A 622 16.25 -3.98 8.24
N LEU A 623 17.51 -4.13 8.58
CA LEU A 623 18.20 -3.22 9.50
C LEU A 623 19.04 -2.21 8.69
N LEU A 624 18.73 -0.94 8.81
CA LEU A 624 19.52 0.15 8.28
C LEU A 624 20.54 0.62 9.31
N THR A 625 21.79 0.82 8.90
CA THR A 625 22.86 1.41 9.71
C THR A 625 23.37 2.67 9.03
N ARG A 626 23.30 3.81 9.70
CA ARG A 626 23.67 5.11 9.17
C ARG A 626 25.12 5.43 9.52
N ASN A 627 26.03 5.31 8.57
CA ASN A 627 27.45 5.67 8.72
C ASN A 627 27.77 7.08 8.16
N HIS A 628 26.82 7.72 7.50
CA HIS A 628 26.97 9.04 6.93
C HIS A 628 27.44 10.06 7.99
N PRO A 629 28.62 10.73 7.83
CA PRO A 629 29.25 11.52 8.88
C PRO A 629 28.41 12.71 9.36
N TYR A 630 27.49 13.19 8.55
CA TYR A 630 26.58 14.30 8.83
C TYR A 630 25.12 13.91 8.59
N GLY A 631 24.82 12.60 8.57
CA GLY A 631 23.48 12.10 8.26
C GLY A 631 22.41 12.64 9.19
N GLU A 632 21.37 13.22 8.60
CA GLU A 632 20.15 13.61 9.30
C GLU A 632 19.10 12.51 9.14
N GLY A 633 18.23 12.35 10.15
CA GLY A 633 17.03 11.53 9.99
C GLY A 633 16.14 12.09 8.90
N SER A 634 15.72 11.24 7.97
CA SER A 634 14.90 11.65 6.83
C SER A 634 14.01 10.50 6.37
N THR A 635 13.26 10.71 5.30
CA THR A 635 12.45 9.66 4.67
C THR A 635 12.85 9.49 3.21
N LEU A 636 12.92 8.24 2.76
CA LEU A 636 13.10 7.89 1.36
C LEU A 636 11.75 7.48 0.77
N ARG A 637 11.46 7.97 -0.43
CA ARG A 637 10.35 7.47 -1.25
C ARG A 637 10.73 6.12 -1.86
N VAL A 638 9.82 5.18 -1.78
CA VAL A 638 9.92 3.85 -2.39
C VAL A 638 8.77 3.70 -3.37
N ASP A 639 9.08 3.60 -4.64
CA ASP A 639 8.05 3.48 -5.67
C ASP A 639 7.36 2.11 -5.60
N ASN A 640 6.04 2.10 -5.83
CA ASN A 640 5.26 0.88 -5.76
C ASN A 640 5.51 -0.02 -6.99
N PRO A 641 6.03 -1.24 -6.81
CA PRO A 641 6.32 -2.14 -7.92
C PRO A 641 5.05 -2.68 -8.63
N LEU A 642 3.84 -2.50 -8.06
CA LEU A 642 2.59 -2.87 -8.70
C LEU A 642 2.07 -1.81 -9.68
N VAL A 643 2.55 -0.56 -9.58
CA VAL A 643 2.03 0.58 -10.34
C VAL A 643 3.01 1.02 -11.44
N ARG A 644 4.20 0.42 -11.46
CA ARG A 644 5.23 0.65 -12.50
C ARG A 644 4.93 -0.09 -13.80
#